data_a49087c57733c258d6cb174de29ac84a
#
_entry.id   a49087c57733c258d6cb174de29ac84a
#
_cell.length_a   1.000
_cell.length_b   1.000
_cell.length_c   1.000
_cell.angle_alpha   90.00
_cell.angle_beta   90.00
_cell.angle_gamma   90.00
#
_symmetry.space_group_name_H-M   'P 1'
#
loop_
_entity.id
_entity.type
_entity.pdbx_description
1 polymer ?
#
loop_
_entity_poly.entity_id
_entity_poly.type
_entity_poly.pdbx_seq_one_letter_code
_entity_poly.pdbx_strand_id
1 'polypeptide(L)'
;MSFVRKLVLIAVTAFTAQSAVAGLLMKPTSDPDLVYSGTLLEGTYTNSVSKPSVFLGFEAGQRVATPAQITAAIKQWTDESDRLKVIEYAKTHEGRPLFAVFISSPENLSRLEAIEADITRLSDARAITDKEANDIIERLPAVAWMAYSIHGNETSGADAAMASIYHLIASTDDQVEAMLDNMVVVIDPMMNPDGRARFAKSLEQYRGTAPNVDDQSLLHTGDWPFGRTNHYFFDLNRDFFLLTQPETRGRVALINTWRPQIMIDGHEMGSQSTFLMGPPRQPLNTNIDTDLQKWAVTFSEEQGAAFDERSWRYFTGEWFENWYPGYSNYSEYRGSMHILYEQSRMAEDGVRRPEGTVQTYMESVHHQFVSTMANLESLATHSQAMYRDYWDGRKYNVSAKSKFADKSYVILANDNHGRMAALVERLDAQGIEMFINDAPLKVARATTQLGSEERGFTIPEGSLIIPNRQPDAPLVAAILEFDAEVRKSVLVEERQRTLRDGSSLMYDTTAWNFSMMYGLPAVTVPEHLNQGLRPWQSAAPSIDVAAEAIAWSVSGDDDRSVAFAARLMESGVQVRIIDKATELSGKSLSRGSVFVTAMDNPKLDNLTDLITAEAEHLQLTVKSIGSGYGAGDLPDWGGSHFRLLTRPQIAILSQAGFSSYDVGSSWWAIDTHLGIRHSQIDTSYLSRADLRRYNTIVIPN
;
A
#
# COMPACT_ATOMS: atom_id res chain seq x y z
N MET A 1 -41.93 -59.99 -0.31
CA MET A 1 -41.44 -58.83 0.46
C MET A 1 -39.91 -58.69 0.52
N SER A 2 -39.14 -59.73 0.21
CA SER A 2 -37.67 -59.70 0.30
C SER A 2 -36.99 -59.04 -0.91
N PHE A 3 -37.55 -59.14 -2.13
CA PHE A 3 -36.91 -58.63 -3.36
C PHE A 3 -37.07 -57.12 -3.52
N VAL A 4 -38.21 -56.58 -3.11
CA VAL A 4 -38.46 -55.13 -3.17
C VAL A 4 -37.62 -54.34 -2.14
N ARG A 5 -37.35 -54.91 -0.96
CA ARG A 5 -36.47 -54.31 0.06
C ARG A 5 -35.00 -54.27 -0.37
N LYS A 6 -34.53 -55.28 -1.13
CA LYS A 6 -33.14 -55.27 -1.65
C LYS A 6 -32.96 -54.28 -2.79
N LEU A 7 -33.97 -54.08 -3.66
CA LEU A 7 -33.93 -53.08 -4.72
C LEU A 7 -33.99 -51.64 -4.18
N VAL A 8 -34.79 -51.41 -3.13
CA VAL A 8 -34.86 -50.10 -2.47
C VAL A 8 -33.57 -49.79 -1.71
N LEU A 9 -32.91 -50.77 -1.10
CA LEU A 9 -31.64 -50.57 -0.41
C LEU A 9 -30.47 -50.28 -1.39
N ILE A 10 -30.47 -50.93 -2.57
CA ILE A 10 -29.46 -50.69 -3.61
C ILE A 10 -29.70 -49.32 -4.27
N ALA A 11 -30.95 -48.91 -4.47
CA ALA A 11 -31.28 -47.59 -4.99
C ALA A 11 -30.91 -46.45 -4.00
N VAL A 12 -31.14 -46.66 -2.71
CA VAL A 12 -30.78 -45.67 -1.65
C VAL A 12 -29.28 -45.61 -1.46
N THR A 13 -28.53 -46.72 -1.53
CA THR A 13 -27.06 -46.73 -1.43
C THR A 13 -26.42 -46.19 -2.70
N ALA A 14 -26.98 -46.35 -3.90
CA ALA A 14 -26.49 -45.73 -5.12
C ALA A 14 -26.76 -44.22 -5.14
N PHE A 15 -27.90 -43.76 -4.60
CA PHE A 15 -28.23 -42.34 -4.47
C PHE A 15 -27.37 -41.63 -3.41
N THR A 16 -27.06 -42.28 -2.28
CA THR A 16 -26.20 -41.70 -1.24
C THR A 16 -24.72 -41.70 -1.64
N ALA A 17 -24.26 -42.63 -2.46
CA ALA A 17 -22.88 -42.63 -2.98
C ALA A 17 -22.68 -41.55 -4.07
N GLN A 18 -23.69 -41.26 -4.89
CA GLN A 18 -23.62 -40.15 -5.86
C GLN A 18 -23.73 -38.76 -5.20
N SER A 19 -24.52 -38.61 -4.14
CA SER A 19 -24.64 -37.34 -3.45
C SER A 19 -23.42 -36.99 -2.59
N ALA A 20 -22.62 -37.95 -2.14
CA ALA A 20 -21.40 -37.67 -1.38
C ALA A 20 -20.22 -37.21 -2.27
N VAL A 21 -20.27 -37.46 -3.57
CA VAL A 21 -19.24 -37.02 -4.53
C VAL A 21 -19.65 -35.76 -5.27
N ALA A 22 -20.95 -35.44 -5.33
CA ALA A 22 -21.46 -34.28 -6.07
C ALA A 22 -21.33 -32.94 -5.33
N GLY A 23 -21.00 -32.94 -4.05
CA GLY A 23 -20.94 -31.70 -3.24
C GLY A 23 -19.64 -30.93 -3.29
N LEU A 24 -18.55 -31.48 -3.86
CA LEU A 24 -17.22 -30.89 -3.71
C LEU A 24 -16.52 -30.52 -5.01
N LEU A 25 -16.96 -31.04 -6.16
CA LEU A 25 -16.31 -30.74 -7.43
C LEU A 25 -17.37 -30.52 -8.50
N MET A 26 -17.55 -29.27 -8.89
CA MET A 26 -18.18 -28.99 -10.17
C MET A 26 -17.42 -29.74 -11.25
N LYS A 27 -18.14 -30.44 -12.11
CA LYS A 27 -17.54 -31.01 -13.30
C LYS A 27 -17.68 -29.96 -14.42
N PRO A 28 -16.64 -29.22 -14.78
CA PRO A 28 -16.68 -28.26 -15.90
C PRO A 28 -17.13 -28.91 -17.21
N THR A 29 -16.91 -30.22 -17.31
CA THR A 29 -17.28 -31.05 -18.47
C THR A 29 -18.78 -31.30 -18.64
N SER A 30 -19.63 -30.87 -17.73
CA SER A 30 -21.10 -30.97 -17.86
C SER A 30 -21.72 -29.80 -18.65
N ASP A 31 -21.00 -28.67 -18.76
CA ASP A 31 -21.40 -27.51 -19.55
C ASP A 31 -20.27 -27.21 -20.57
N PRO A 32 -20.52 -27.40 -21.89
CA PRO A 32 -19.50 -27.18 -22.90
C PRO A 32 -19.01 -25.71 -22.97
N ASP A 33 -19.82 -24.76 -22.52
CA ASP A 33 -19.43 -23.35 -22.47
C ASP A 33 -18.38 -23.06 -21.39
N LEU A 34 -18.18 -23.97 -20.44
CA LEU A 34 -17.21 -23.85 -19.34
C LEU A 34 -15.88 -24.58 -19.61
N VAL A 35 -15.70 -25.11 -20.81
CA VAL A 35 -14.47 -25.80 -21.19
C VAL A 35 -13.51 -24.81 -21.84
N TYR A 36 -12.42 -24.51 -21.15
CA TYR A 36 -11.29 -23.79 -21.74
C TYR A 36 -10.35 -24.77 -22.45
N SER A 37 -10.08 -24.53 -23.73
CA SER A 37 -9.26 -25.42 -24.58
C SER A 37 -7.77 -25.07 -24.55
N GLY A 38 -7.38 -23.93 -23.98
CA GLY A 38 -5.99 -23.53 -23.86
C GLY A 38 -5.24 -24.31 -22.76
N THR A 39 -3.94 -24.43 -22.91
CA THR A 39 -3.06 -25.06 -21.93
C THR A 39 -2.28 -23.98 -21.17
N LEU A 40 -2.54 -23.84 -19.85
CA LEU A 40 -1.91 -22.81 -19.02
C LEU A 40 -0.38 -23.03 -18.89
N LEU A 41 0.05 -24.26 -18.68
CA LEU A 41 1.45 -24.63 -18.49
C LEU A 41 1.90 -25.51 -19.65
N GLU A 42 2.42 -24.86 -20.69
CA GLU A 42 3.03 -25.53 -21.84
C GLU A 42 4.54 -25.70 -21.61
N GLY A 43 5.11 -26.80 -22.11
CA GLY A 43 6.54 -27.08 -22.01
C GLY A 43 6.89 -28.36 -21.25
N THR A 44 8.17 -28.55 -21.02
CA THR A 44 8.75 -29.69 -20.29
C THR A 44 9.18 -29.25 -18.89
N TYR A 45 8.81 -30.03 -17.88
CA TYR A 45 9.07 -29.70 -16.48
C TYR A 45 9.79 -30.85 -15.77
N THR A 46 10.71 -30.51 -14.85
CA THR A 46 11.36 -31.48 -13.98
C THR A 46 10.33 -32.10 -13.01
N ASN A 47 10.55 -33.39 -12.69
CA ASN A 47 9.72 -34.07 -11.72
C ASN A 47 10.17 -33.83 -10.26
N SER A 48 11.27 -33.12 -10.05
CA SER A 48 11.78 -32.78 -8.71
C SER A 48 11.01 -31.64 -8.05
N VAL A 49 10.25 -30.87 -8.82
CA VAL A 49 9.43 -29.74 -8.32
C VAL A 49 7.95 -30.13 -8.38
N SER A 50 7.28 -30.02 -7.25
CA SER A 50 5.85 -30.36 -7.11
C SER A 50 4.97 -29.40 -7.91
N LYS A 51 4.03 -29.97 -8.70
CA LYS A 51 3.08 -29.18 -9.47
C LYS A 51 2.14 -28.39 -8.56
N PRO A 52 1.61 -27.23 -9.00
CA PRO A 52 0.63 -26.45 -8.23
C PRO A 52 -0.56 -27.29 -7.74
N SER A 53 -1.06 -28.22 -8.56
CA SER A 53 -2.20 -29.08 -8.21
C SER A 53 -2.00 -29.96 -6.96
N VAL A 54 -0.75 -30.23 -6.57
CA VAL A 54 -0.43 -30.96 -5.33
C VAL A 54 -0.87 -30.17 -4.09
N PHE A 55 -0.74 -28.86 -4.11
CA PHE A 55 -1.09 -27.96 -3.00
C PHE A 55 -2.54 -27.53 -3.07
N LEU A 56 -3.05 -27.35 -4.30
CA LEU A 56 -4.38 -26.85 -4.56
C LEU A 56 -5.45 -27.95 -4.36
N GLY A 57 -5.14 -29.20 -4.73
CA GLY A 57 -6.11 -30.28 -4.85
C GLY A 57 -6.97 -30.20 -6.12
N PHE A 58 -6.64 -29.27 -7.03
CA PHE A 58 -7.25 -29.05 -8.35
C PHE A 58 -6.19 -28.42 -9.28
N GLU A 59 -6.46 -28.38 -10.58
CA GLU A 59 -5.53 -27.77 -11.52
C GLU A 59 -5.49 -26.25 -11.37
N ALA A 60 -4.31 -25.63 -11.59
CA ALA A 60 -4.13 -24.20 -11.55
C ALA A 60 -5.11 -23.48 -12.50
N GLY A 61 -5.78 -22.44 -12.00
CA GLY A 61 -6.82 -21.73 -12.75
C GLY A 61 -8.20 -22.39 -12.74
N GLN A 62 -8.35 -23.59 -12.15
CA GLN A 62 -9.66 -24.23 -12.02
C GLN A 62 -10.51 -23.60 -10.92
N ARG A 63 -9.87 -23.17 -9.83
CA ARG A 63 -10.48 -22.49 -8.68
C ARG A 63 -9.53 -21.47 -8.09
N VAL A 64 -10.08 -20.60 -7.27
CA VAL A 64 -9.31 -19.60 -6.52
C VAL A 64 -8.49 -20.28 -5.43
N ALA A 65 -7.16 -20.13 -5.48
CA ALA A 65 -6.27 -20.60 -4.44
C ALA A 65 -6.41 -19.75 -3.16
N THR A 66 -6.46 -20.40 -2.01
CA THR A 66 -6.46 -19.72 -0.70
C THR A 66 -5.07 -19.23 -0.34
N PRO A 67 -4.93 -18.21 0.54
CA PRO A 67 -3.63 -17.77 1.03
C PRO A 67 -2.80 -18.88 1.66
N ALA A 68 -3.44 -19.85 2.32
CA ALA A 68 -2.77 -20.98 2.93
C ALA A 68 -2.16 -21.93 1.89
N GLN A 69 -2.87 -22.20 0.80
CA GLN A 69 -2.37 -23.03 -0.30
C GLN A 69 -1.19 -22.39 -1.01
N ILE A 70 -1.28 -21.09 -1.34
CA ILE A 70 -0.18 -20.32 -1.95
C ILE A 70 1.05 -20.35 -1.03
N THR A 71 0.88 -20.07 0.26
CA THR A 71 1.96 -20.10 1.26
C THR A 71 2.61 -21.48 1.37
N ALA A 72 1.80 -22.55 1.35
CA ALA A 72 2.29 -23.93 1.42
C ALA A 72 3.12 -24.29 0.19
N ALA A 73 2.68 -23.91 -1.00
CA ALA A 73 3.39 -24.13 -2.25
C ALA A 73 4.76 -23.43 -2.25
N ILE A 74 4.81 -22.15 -1.90
CA ILE A 74 6.06 -21.37 -1.85
C ILE A 74 7.08 -21.99 -0.89
N LYS A 75 6.62 -22.39 0.31
CA LYS A 75 7.50 -23.02 1.30
C LYS A 75 8.07 -24.34 0.79
N GLN A 76 7.25 -25.18 0.17
CA GLN A 76 7.71 -26.47 -0.36
C GLN A 76 8.66 -26.28 -1.54
N TRP A 77 8.37 -25.36 -2.46
CA TRP A 77 9.24 -25.08 -3.60
C TRP A 77 10.61 -24.52 -3.19
N THR A 78 10.69 -23.86 -2.03
CA THR A 78 11.98 -23.42 -1.48
C THR A 78 12.91 -24.60 -1.15
N ASP A 79 12.33 -25.74 -0.79
CA ASP A 79 13.09 -26.98 -0.50
C ASP A 79 13.35 -27.83 -1.77
N GLU A 80 12.56 -27.62 -2.83
CA GLU A 80 12.58 -28.45 -4.04
C GLU A 80 13.39 -27.86 -5.20
N SER A 81 13.70 -26.55 -5.18
CA SER A 81 14.39 -25.87 -6.28
C SER A 81 15.49 -24.95 -5.79
N ASP A 82 16.66 -25.01 -6.44
CA ASP A 82 17.79 -24.10 -6.23
C ASP A 82 17.69 -22.80 -7.08
N ARG A 83 16.63 -22.68 -7.92
CA ARG A 83 16.30 -21.49 -8.68
C ARG A 83 15.44 -20.50 -7.91
N LEU A 84 15.16 -20.74 -6.62
CA LEU A 84 14.24 -19.95 -5.83
C LEU A 84 14.80 -19.59 -4.46
N LYS A 85 14.64 -18.33 -4.06
CA LYS A 85 14.90 -17.82 -2.71
C LYS A 85 13.75 -16.96 -2.26
N VAL A 86 13.29 -17.12 -1.03
CA VAL A 86 12.14 -16.39 -0.48
C VAL A 86 12.57 -15.42 0.61
N ILE A 87 12.05 -14.21 0.54
CA ILE A 87 12.20 -13.20 1.59
C ILE A 87 10.81 -12.88 2.13
N GLU A 88 10.59 -13.12 3.44
CA GLU A 88 9.43 -12.59 4.15
C GLU A 88 9.68 -11.12 4.44
N TYR A 89 9.00 -10.22 3.72
CA TYR A 89 9.25 -8.78 3.82
C TYR A 89 8.35 -8.07 4.83
N ALA A 90 7.22 -8.66 5.20
CA ALA A 90 6.30 -8.14 6.21
C ALA A 90 5.33 -9.22 6.70
N LYS A 91 4.53 -8.84 7.71
CA LYS A 91 3.31 -9.53 8.13
C LYS A 91 2.13 -8.59 8.06
N THR A 92 0.98 -9.13 7.68
CA THR A 92 -0.28 -8.38 7.71
C THR A 92 -0.74 -8.13 9.14
N HIS A 93 -1.77 -7.30 9.31
CA HIS A 93 -2.43 -7.12 10.62
C HIS A 93 -2.98 -8.43 11.20
N GLU A 94 -3.37 -9.40 10.38
CA GLU A 94 -3.82 -10.72 10.81
C GLU A 94 -2.67 -11.73 11.00
N GLY A 95 -1.41 -11.27 10.88
CA GLY A 95 -0.20 -12.06 11.09
C GLY A 95 0.17 -12.99 9.93
N ARG A 96 -0.44 -12.85 8.76
CA ARG A 96 -0.06 -13.63 7.57
C ARG A 96 1.25 -13.11 6.99
N PRO A 97 2.18 -14.00 6.61
CA PRO A 97 3.43 -13.58 5.99
C PRO A 97 3.21 -13.06 4.57
N LEU A 98 4.02 -12.09 4.18
CA LEU A 98 4.10 -11.53 2.84
C LEU A 98 5.48 -11.88 2.26
N PHE A 99 5.49 -12.50 1.10
CA PHE A 99 6.69 -13.04 0.50
C PHE A 99 7.04 -12.34 -0.81
N ALA A 100 8.32 -12.01 -0.97
CA ALA A 100 8.96 -11.77 -2.25
C ALA A 100 9.72 -13.04 -2.66
N VAL A 101 9.34 -13.61 -3.78
CA VAL A 101 9.91 -14.84 -4.32
C VAL A 101 10.92 -14.48 -5.39
N PHE A 102 12.20 -14.60 -5.08
CA PHE A 102 13.32 -14.34 -5.98
C PHE A 102 13.62 -15.58 -6.81
N ILE A 103 13.54 -15.47 -8.11
CA ILE A 103 13.75 -16.54 -9.07
C ILE A 103 14.85 -16.12 -10.04
N SER A 104 15.88 -16.94 -10.16
CA SER A 104 17.01 -16.72 -11.07
C SER A 104 17.83 -18.01 -11.19
N SER A 105 18.93 -17.97 -11.96
CA SER A 105 19.91 -19.07 -11.94
C SER A 105 20.52 -19.20 -10.55
N PRO A 106 20.96 -20.42 -10.14
CA PRO A 106 21.66 -20.63 -8.86
C PRO A 106 22.87 -19.73 -8.68
N GLU A 107 23.59 -19.40 -9.77
CA GLU A 107 24.71 -18.47 -9.76
C GLU A 107 24.27 -17.07 -9.31
N ASN A 108 23.23 -16.50 -9.91
CA ASN A 108 22.70 -15.20 -9.53
C ASN A 108 22.16 -15.19 -8.09
N LEU A 109 21.44 -16.24 -7.67
CA LEU A 109 20.91 -16.34 -6.31
C LEU A 109 22.03 -16.42 -5.25
N SER A 110 23.18 -16.96 -5.61
CA SER A 110 24.35 -17.02 -4.72
C SER A 110 25.01 -15.66 -4.50
N ARG A 111 24.82 -14.70 -5.42
CA ARG A 111 25.45 -13.37 -5.38
C ARG A 111 24.43 -12.20 -5.26
N LEU A 112 23.23 -12.46 -4.76
CA LEU A 112 22.18 -11.42 -4.61
C LEU A 112 22.67 -10.18 -3.85
N GLU A 113 23.48 -10.34 -2.79
CA GLU A 113 24.04 -9.20 -2.05
C GLU A 113 24.98 -8.33 -2.91
N ALA A 114 25.75 -8.94 -3.82
CA ALA A 114 26.60 -8.19 -4.75
C ALA A 114 25.75 -7.47 -5.83
N ILE A 115 24.68 -8.09 -6.30
CA ILE A 115 23.74 -7.48 -7.24
C ILE A 115 23.06 -6.27 -6.57
N GLU A 116 22.56 -6.42 -5.35
CA GLU A 116 21.96 -5.34 -4.56
C GLU A 116 22.93 -4.18 -4.34
N ALA A 117 24.19 -4.48 -4.00
CA ALA A 117 25.24 -3.47 -3.81
C ALA A 117 25.52 -2.69 -5.12
N ASP A 118 25.54 -3.36 -6.27
CA ASP A 118 25.72 -2.72 -7.58
C ASP A 118 24.51 -1.84 -7.94
N ILE A 119 23.28 -2.30 -7.69
CA ILE A 119 22.05 -1.51 -7.87
C ILE A 119 22.09 -0.25 -6.98
N THR A 120 22.46 -0.40 -5.71
CA THR A 120 22.60 0.72 -4.77
C THR A 120 23.62 1.74 -5.26
N ARG A 121 24.78 1.30 -5.75
CA ARG A 121 25.80 2.19 -6.34
C ARG A 121 25.28 2.92 -7.58
N LEU A 122 24.55 2.21 -8.46
CA LEU A 122 23.97 2.79 -9.67
C LEU A 122 22.86 3.80 -9.37
N SER A 123 22.22 3.71 -8.20
CA SER A 123 21.08 4.56 -7.82
C SER A 123 21.49 5.99 -7.44
N ASP A 124 22.75 6.25 -7.11
CA ASP A 124 23.27 7.59 -6.76
C ASP A 124 24.46 7.98 -7.65
N ALA A 125 24.18 8.78 -8.65
CA ALA A 125 25.18 9.26 -9.62
C ALA A 125 26.25 10.21 -9.03
N ARG A 126 26.13 10.59 -7.76
CA ARG A 126 27.17 11.34 -7.05
C ARG A 126 28.30 10.44 -6.53
N ALA A 127 28.02 9.13 -6.41
CA ALA A 127 28.90 8.17 -5.76
C ALA A 127 29.88 7.48 -6.71
N ILE A 128 29.60 7.44 -8.02
CA ILE A 128 30.38 6.71 -9.03
C ILE A 128 30.54 7.50 -10.33
N THR A 129 31.54 7.14 -11.11
CA THR A 129 31.82 7.70 -12.43
C THR A 129 31.00 7.00 -13.53
N ASP A 130 30.88 7.63 -14.72
CA ASP A 130 30.24 7.01 -15.89
C ASP A 130 30.92 5.68 -16.30
N LYS A 131 32.25 5.56 -16.13
CA LYS A 131 32.96 4.32 -16.41
C LYS A 131 32.53 3.21 -15.45
N GLU A 132 32.53 3.48 -14.15
CA GLU A 132 32.11 2.50 -13.13
C GLU A 132 30.63 2.12 -13.33
N ALA A 133 29.76 3.06 -13.69
CA ALA A 133 28.37 2.77 -14.01
C ALA A 133 28.25 1.84 -15.21
N ASN A 134 28.98 2.08 -16.29
CA ASN A 134 28.99 1.18 -17.45
C ASN A 134 29.51 -0.21 -17.10
N ASP A 135 30.58 -0.31 -16.31
CA ASP A 135 31.14 -1.58 -15.83
C ASP A 135 30.11 -2.34 -14.96
N ILE A 136 29.27 -1.62 -14.19
CA ILE A 136 28.17 -2.21 -13.42
C ILE A 136 27.05 -2.68 -14.36
N ILE A 137 26.58 -1.84 -15.26
CA ILE A 137 25.48 -2.14 -16.19
C ILE A 137 25.80 -3.39 -17.03
N GLU A 138 27.05 -3.55 -17.47
CA GLU A 138 27.45 -4.71 -18.28
C GLU A 138 27.34 -6.05 -17.55
N ARG A 139 27.46 -6.08 -16.20
CA ARG A 139 27.43 -7.30 -15.39
C ARG A 139 26.15 -7.53 -14.61
N LEU A 140 25.27 -6.49 -14.52
CA LEU A 140 24.02 -6.62 -13.79
C LEU A 140 23.02 -7.50 -14.55
N PRO A 141 22.40 -8.49 -13.92
CA PRO A 141 21.20 -9.11 -14.47
C PRO A 141 20.06 -8.08 -14.47
N ALA A 142 19.10 -8.25 -15.38
CA ALA A 142 17.85 -7.51 -15.32
C ALA A 142 17.11 -7.81 -14.01
N VAL A 143 16.33 -6.85 -13.49
CA VAL A 143 15.49 -7.05 -12.31
C VAL A 143 14.04 -6.71 -12.66
N ALA A 144 13.17 -7.71 -12.55
CA ALA A 144 11.72 -7.57 -12.72
C ALA A 144 11.01 -7.71 -11.37
N TRP A 145 10.00 -6.88 -11.10
CA TRP A 145 9.08 -7.04 -9.98
C TRP A 145 7.67 -7.31 -10.49
N MET A 146 7.16 -8.52 -10.23
CA MET A 146 5.88 -9.00 -10.70
C MET A 146 4.93 -9.10 -9.50
N ALA A 147 4.01 -8.14 -9.36
CA ALA A 147 3.15 -8.01 -8.18
C ALA A 147 1.69 -8.35 -8.50
N TYR A 148 1.02 -9.07 -7.59
CA TYR A 148 -0.32 -9.58 -7.82
C TYR A 148 -1.21 -9.48 -6.58
N SER A 149 -2.53 -9.38 -6.82
CA SER A 149 -3.56 -9.46 -5.77
C SER A 149 -3.38 -8.44 -4.64
N ILE A 150 -3.07 -7.18 -5.00
CA ILE A 150 -3.11 -6.07 -4.05
C ILE A 150 -4.55 -5.84 -3.57
N HIS A 151 -5.52 -6.12 -4.43
CA HIS A 151 -6.91 -6.28 -4.08
C HIS A 151 -7.23 -7.77 -3.93
N GLY A 152 -7.61 -8.19 -2.73
CA GLY A 152 -7.74 -9.62 -2.43
C GLY A 152 -8.88 -10.33 -3.18
N ASN A 153 -9.88 -9.58 -3.67
CA ASN A 153 -10.98 -10.08 -4.48
C ASN A 153 -10.69 -10.09 -6.00
N GLU A 154 -9.51 -9.67 -6.40
CA GLU A 154 -8.99 -9.75 -7.76
C GLU A 154 -8.07 -10.98 -7.81
N THR A 155 -8.63 -12.11 -8.18
CA THR A 155 -8.08 -13.40 -7.80
C THR A 155 -7.16 -14.05 -8.82
N SER A 156 -7.37 -13.82 -10.13
CA SER A 156 -6.62 -14.51 -11.21
C SER A 156 -5.12 -14.24 -11.17
N GLY A 157 -4.71 -13.02 -10.77
CA GLY A 157 -3.28 -12.65 -10.71
C GLY A 157 -2.46 -13.52 -9.75
N ALA A 158 -2.97 -13.82 -8.54
CA ALA A 158 -2.23 -14.66 -7.60
C ALA A 158 -2.16 -16.14 -8.06
N ASP A 159 -3.19 -16.64 -8.73
CA ASP A 159 -3.16 -17.98 -9.32
C ASP A 159 -2.20 -18.03 -10.53
N ALA A 160 -2.14 -16.95 -11.33
CA ALA A 160 -1.15 -16.79 -12.39
C ALA A 160 0.28 -16.67 -11.84
N ALA A 161 0.46 -15.99 -10.69
CA ALA A 161 1.74 -15.93 -9.99
C ALA A 161 2.23 -17.33 -9.57
N MET A 162 1.34 -18.18 -9.05
CA MET A 162 1.70 -19.58 -8.74
C MET A 162 2.13 -20.36 -10.00
N ALA A 163 1.40 -20.19 -11.10
CA ALA A 163 1.75 -20.82 -12.37
C ALA A 163 3.11 -20.30 -12.89
N SER A 164 3.35 -19.00 -12.79
CA SER A 164 4.60 -18.36 -13.21
C SER A 164 5.80 -18.80 -12.38
N ILE A 165 5.66 -18.87 -11.03
CA ILE A 165 6.70 -19.39 -10.15
C ILE A 165 7.05 -20.81 -10.57
N TYR A 166 6.03 -21.70 -10.67
CA TYR A 166 6.26 -23.09 -11.04
C TYR A 166 6.91 -23.20 -12.42
N HIS A 167 6.45 -22.45 -13.42
CA HIS A 167 7.03 -22.45 -14.76
C HIS A 167 8.52 -22.09 -14.73
N LEU A 168 8.89 -21.01 -14.05
CA LEU A 168 10.27 -20.53 -14.01
C LEU A 168 11.21 -21.46 -13.24
N ILE A 169 10.75 -22.09 -12.16
CA ILE A 169 11.62 -22.95 -11.34
C ILE A 169 11.68 -24.40 -11.81
N ALA A 170 10.68 -24.89 -12.54
CA ALA A 170 10.56 -26.29 -12.93
C ALA A 170 10.77 -26.53 -14.43
N SER A 171 10.71 -25.51 -15.28
CA SER A 171 10.93 -25.66 -16.72
C SER A 171 12.36 -26.12 -17.03
N THR A 172 12.46 -27.02 -18.02
CA THR A 172 13.73 -27.50 -18.59
C THR A 172 13.93 -26.94 -20.00
N ASP A 173 13.25 -25.86 -20.33
CA ASP A 173 13.36 -25.17 -21.61
C ASP A 173 14.60 -24.27 -21.62
N ASP A 174 15.44 -24.40 -22.64
CA ASP A 174 16.69 -23.63 -22.80
C ASP A 174 16.42 -22.10 -22.79
N GLN A 175 15.25 -21.65 -23.25
CA GLN A 175 14.89 -20.23 -23.27
C GLN A 175 14.64 -19.70 -21.86
N VAL A 176 13.97 -20.48 -21.02
CA VAL A 176 13.75 -20.13 -19.61
C VAL A 176 15.07 -20.13 -18.85
N GLU A 177 15.94 -21.11 -19.10
CA GLU A 177 17.28 -21.15 -18.47
C GLU A 177 18.12 -19.93 -18.87
N ALA A 178 18.19 -19.60 -20.14
CA ALA A 178 18.91 -18.43 -20.63
C ALA A 178 18.33 -17.10 -20.07
N MET A 179 17.02 -17.02 -19.88
CA MET A 179 16.37 -15.87 -19.24
C MET A 179 16.83 -15.73 -17.79
N LEU A 180 16.82 -16.82 -17.01
CA LEU A 180 17.20 -16.79 -15.59
C LEU A 180 18.68 -16.53 -15.37
N ASP A 181 19.56 -16.89 -16.32
CA ASP A 181 20.97 -16.55 -16.25
C ASP A 181 21.21 -15.03 -16.32
N ASN A 182 20.32 -14.30 -16.98
CA ASN A 182 20.45 -12.86 -17.20
C ASN A 182 19.43 -12.01 -16.44
N MET A 183 18.60 -12.61 -15.58
CA MET A 183 17.52 -11.90 -14.90
C MET A 183 17.31 -12.41 -13.48
N VAL A 184 16.98 -11.51 -12.57
CA VAL A 184 16.35 -11.78 -11.27
C VAL A 184 14.89 -11.39 -11.36
N VAL A 185 14.00 -12.37 -11.33
CA VAL A 185 12.55 -12.18 -11.29
C VAL A 185 12.10 -12.20 -9.84
N VAL A 186 11.52 -11.12 -9.37
CA VAL A 186 10.91 -11.05 -8.02
C VAL A 186 9.40 -11.12 -8.20
N ILE A 187 8.79 -12.18 -7.71
CA ILE A 187 7.33 -12.34 -7.71
C ILE A 187 6.81 -12.07 -6.30
N ASP A 188 5.91 -11.06 -6.17
CA ASP A 188 5.07 -10.81 -4.99
C ASP A 188 3.68 -11.40 -5.28
N PRO A 189 3.44 -12.69 -4.93
CA PRO A 189 2.32 -13.45 -5.48
C PRO A 189 0.97 -13.05 -4.89
N MET A 190 0.98 -12.38 -3.74
CA MET A 190 -0.24 -12.09 -3.01
C MET A 190 -0.01 -10.91 -2.07
N MET A 191 -0.14 -9.70 -2.59
CA MET A 191 0.12 -8.47 -1.84
C MET A 191 -0.88 -8.21 -0.70
N ASN A 192 -2.07 -8.82 -0.75
CA ASN A 192 -3.15 -8.66 0.25
C ASN A 192 -3.78 -10.00 0.65
N PRO A 193 -3.09 -10.82 1.44
CA PRO A 193 -3.61 -12.12 1.86
C PRO A 193 -4.82 -12.01 2.80
N ASP A 194 -4.99 -10.92 3.56
CA ASP A 194 -6.16 -10.73 4.45
C ASP A 194 -7.43 -10.50 3.63
N GLY A 195 -7.37 -9.62 2.63
CA GLY A 195 -8.47 -9.39 1.69
C GLY A 195 -8.81 -10.65 0.88
N ARG A 196 -7.78 -11.37 0.40
CA ARG A 196 -7.97 -12.62 -0.34
C ARG A 196 -8.60 -13.72 0.52
N ALA A 197 -8.19 -13.87 1.78
CA ALA A 197 -8.79 -14.82 2.71
C ALA A 197 -10.28 -14.54 2.93
N ARG A 198 -10.64 -13.27 3.06
CA ARG A 198 -12.03 -12.82 3.20
C ARG A 198 -12.85 -13.15 1.97
N PHE A 199 -12.34 -12.89 0.78
CA PHE A 199 -13.03 -13.21 -0.47
C PHE A 199 -13.12 -14.72 -0.71
N ALA A 200 -12.06 -15.48 -0.48
CA ALA A 200 -12.08 -16.95 -0.57
C ALA A 200 -13.13 -17.57 0.35
N LYS A 201 -13.34 -16.98 1.55
CA LYS A 201 -14.40 -17.39 2.46
C LYS A 201 -15.80 -17.12 1.92
N SER A 202 -15.99 -15.98 1.27
CA SER A 202 -17.23 -15.65 0.55
C SER A 202 -17.50 -16.67 -0.58
N LEU A 203 -16.49 -17.04 -1.37
CA LEU A 203 -16.61 -18.06 -2.40
C LEU A 203 -17.08 -19.41 -1.83
N GLU A 204 -16.47 -19.87 -0.73
CA GLU A 204 -16.90 -21.11 -0.06
C GLU A 204 -18.36 -21.05 0.37
N GLN A 205 -18.84 -19.88 0.80
CA GLN A 205 -20.19 -19.67 1.29
C GLN A 205 -21.23 -19.70 0.17
N TYR A 206 -20.92 -19.14 -1.00
CA TYR A 206 -21.85 -18.97 -2.12
C TYR A 206 -21.69 -19.96 -3.26
N ARG A 207 -20.67 -20.82 -3.20
CA ARG A 207 -20.46 -21.86 -4.21
C ARG A 207 -21.63 -22.82 -4.26
N GLY A 208 -22.26 -22.95 -5.46
CA GLY A 208 -23.33 -23.90 -5.73
C GLY A 208 -22.82 -25.24 -6.24
N THR A 209 -23.76 -26.17 -6.50
CA THR A 209 -23.46 -27.44 -7.17
C THR A 209 -23.51 -27.32 -8.69
N ALA A 210 -24.18 -26.31 -9.22
CA ALA A 210 -24.20 -25.96 -10.62
C ALA A 210 -23.36 -24.68 -10.85
N PRO A 211 -22.67 -24.57 -12.00
CA PRO A 211 -21.94 -23.37 -12.36
C PRO A 211 -22.85 -22.15 -12.40
N ASN A 212 -22.33 -21.03 -11.92
CA ASN A 212 -23.03 -19.75 -11.99
C ASN A 212 -22.19 -18.75 -12.79
N VAL A 213 -22.65 -18.45 -14.01
CA VAL A 213 -21.98 -17.53 -14.94
C VAL A 213 -22.59 -16.13 -14.96
N ASP A 214 -23.49 -15.82 -14.02
CA ASP A 214 -24.10 -14.51 -13.82
C ASP A 214 -23.18 -13.63 -12.96
N ASP A 215 -22.61 -12.60 -13.53
CA ASP A 215 -21.65 -11.70 -12.87
C ASP A 215 -22.25 -10.87 -11.73
N GLN A 216 -23.58 -10.83 -11.59
CA GLN A 216 -24.27 -10.18 -10.47
C GLN A 216 -24.35 -11.07 -9.22
N SER A 217 -24.02 -12.36 -9.35
CA SER A 217 -24.03 -13.29 -8.23
C SER A 217 -23.05 -12.91 -7.14
N LEU A 218 -23.40 -13.15 -5.87
CA LEU A 218 -22.48 -13.02 -4.73
C LEU A 218 -21.25 -13.93 -4.86
N LEU A 219 -21.30 -14.97 -5.68
CA LEU A 219 -20.12 -15.77 -6.04
C LEU A 219 -19.03 -14.90 -6.70
N HIS A 220 -19.41 -13.97 -7.59
CA HIS A 220 -18.46 -13.12 -8.32
C HIS A 220 -18.20 -11.78 -7.62
N THR A 221 -19.18 -11.26 -6.88
CA THR A 221 -19.05 -9.94 -6.24
C THR A 221 -18.54 -10.01 -4.81
N GLY A 222 -18.82 -11.09 -4.09
CA GLY A 222 -18.52 -11.25 -2.67
C GLY A 222 -19.49 -10.51 -1.75
N ASP A 223 -19.35 -10.77 -0.44
CA ASP A 223 -20.05 -10.05 0.63
C ASP A 223 -19.31 -8.79 1.05
N TRP A 224 -20.06 -7.84 1.62
CA TRP A 224 -19.43 -6.73 2.32
C TRP A 224 -18.42 -7.22 3.37
N PRO A 225 -17.21 -6.72 3.42
CA PRO A 225 -16.57 -5.63 2.67
C PRO A 225 -15.81 -6.07 1.40
N PHE A 226 -16.27 -7.06 0.69
CA PHE A 226 -15.89 -7.53 -0.64
C PHE A 226 -14.48 -8.12 -0.81
N GLY A 227 -13.59 -8.03 0.15
CA GLY A 227 -12.21 -8.56 0.08
C GLY A 227 -11.21 -7.72 -0.73
N ARG A 228 -11.59 -6.56 -1.26
CA ARG A 228 -10.67 -5.64 -1.96
C ARG A 228 -9.57 -5.16 -1.03
N THR A 229 -9.92 -4.76 0.17
CA THR A 229 -9.09 -4.04 1.13
C THR A 229 -8.40 -4.99 2.14
N ASN A 230 -7.39 -4.49 2.87
CA ASN A 230 -6.72 -5.24 3.93
C ASN A 230 -7.60 -5.41 5.19
N HIS A 231 -7.00 -5.78 6.33
CA HIS A 231 -7.72 -6.00 7.61
C HIS A 231 -8.57 -4.79 8.01
N TYR A 232 -8.00 -3.59 8.04
CA TYR A 232 -8.68 -2.34 8.42
C TYR A 232 -9.37 -1.63 7.25
N PHE A 233 -9.62 -2.34 6.18
CA PHE A 233 -10.30 -1.84 4.98
C PHE A 233 -9.56 -0.70 4.25
N PHE A 234 -8.23 -0.66 4.35
CA PHE A 234 -7.41 0.22 3.52
C PHE A 234 -7.20 -0.39 2.13
N ASP A 235 -7.29 0.47 1.12
CA ASP A 235 -6.85 0.14 -0.23
C ASP A 235 -5.32 0.25 -0.30
N LEU A 236 -4.64 -0.88 -0.38
CA LEU A 236 -3.19 -0.92 -0.42
C LEU A 236 -2.62 -0.30 -1.71
N ASN A 237 -3.44 -0.23 -2.77
CA ASN A 237 -3.07 0.45 -4.02
C ASN A 237 -3.39 1.96 -3.99
N ARG A 238 -3.42 2.57 -2.82
CA ARG A 238 -3.44 4.02 -2.57
C ARG A 238 -2.34 4.43 -1.60
N ASP A 239 -1.57 3.47 -1.07
CA ASP A 239 -0.71 3.63 0.10
C ASP A 239 0.81 3.66 -0.24
N PHE A 240 1.22 3.53 -1.52
CA PHE A 240 2.63 3.35 -1.88
C PHE A 240 3.57 4.48 -1.42
N PHE A 241 3.12 5.73 -1.39
CA PHE A 241 3.95 6.80 -0.82
C PHE A 241 3.54 7.17 0.62
N LEU A 242 2.28 6.87 0.99
CA LEU A 242 1.77 7.18 2.34
C LEU A 242 2.35 6.25 3.39
N LEU A 243 2.60 4.98 3.05
CA LEU A 243 3.19 3.96 3.93
C LEU A 243 2.46 3.82 5.26
N THR A 244 1.13 3.85 5.25
CA THR A 244 0.33 3.75 6.47
C THR A 244 0.19 2.31 6.95
N GLN A 245 0.20 1.34 6.03
CA GLN A 245 -0.06 -0.07 6.29
C GLN A 245 1.25 -0.89 6.33
N PRO A 246 1.36 -1.92 7.19
CA PRO A 246 2.57 -2.73 7.32
C PRO A 246 2.92 -3.48 6.03
N GLU A 247 1.90 -3.90 5.27
CA GLU A 247 2.05 -4.57 3.99
C GLU A 247 2.81 -3.69 3.00
N THR A 248 2.40 -2.44 2.89
CA THR A 248 3.00 -1.48 1.96
C THR A 248 4.39 -1.05 2.43
N ARG A 249 4.59 -0.83 3.74
CA ARG A 249 5.91 -0.46 4.29
C ARG A 249 6.98 -1.48 3.95
N GLY A 250 6.72 -2.76 4.18
CA GLY A 250 7.69 -3.82 3.89
C GLY A 250 7.96 -3.95 2.40
N ARG A 251 6.92 -3.92 1.57
CA ARG A 251 7.04 -4.00 0.11
C ARG A 251 7.85 -2.85 -0.46
N VAL A 252 7.51 -1.61 -0.11
CA VAL A 252 8.18 -0.42 -0.61
C VAL A 252 9.64 -0.38 -0.16
N ALA A 253 9.95 -0.79 1.07
CA ALA A 253 11.34 -0.91 1.52
C ALA A 253 12.14 -1.85 0.61
N LEU A 254 11.57 -3.00 0.26
CA LEU A 254 12.25 -3.97 -0.61
C LEU A 254 12.34 -3.49 -2.07
N ILE A 255 11.30 -2.84 -2.61
CA ILE A 255 11.31 -2.19 -3.93
C ILE A 255 12.39 -1.10 -3.97
N ASN A 256 12.51 -0.30 -2.93
CA ASN A 256 13.53 0.75 -2.83
C ASN A 256 14.96 0.20 -2.78
N THR A 257 15.14 -0.98 -2.24
CA THR A 257 16.42 -1.69 -2.21
C THR A 257 16.78 -2.24 -3.59
N TRP A 258 15.84 -2.95 -4.22
CA TRP A 258 16.10 -3.67 -5.48
C TRP A 258 15.93 -2.82 -6.75
N ARG A 259 15.20 -1.71 -6.67
CA ARG A 259 14.98 -0.77 -7.78
C ARG A 259 14.79 -1.48 -9.14
N PRO A 260 13.72 -2.30 -9.27
CA PRO A 260 13.51 -3.11 -10.46
C PRO A 260 13.39 -2.23 -11.70
N GLN A 261 13.79 -2.75 -12.86
CA GLN A 261 13.66 -2.04 -14.13
C GLN A 261 12.20 -1.95 -14.57
N ILE A 262 11.42 -3.01 -14.28
CA ILE A 262 9.98 -3.04 -14.50
C ILE A 262 9.25 -3.43 -13.22
N MET A 263 8.09 -2.84 -13.02
CA MET A 263 7.12 -3.23 -12.01
C MET A 263 5.78 -3.52 -12.67
N ILE A 264 5.33 -4.77 -12.53
CA ILE A 264 4.02 -5.20 -13.00
C ILE A 264 3.06 -5.18 -11.82
N ASP A 265 1.83 -4.69 -12.05
CA ASP A 265 0.72 -4.75 -11.09
C ASP A 265 -0.48 -5.44 -11.73
N GLY A 266 -0.74 -6.66 -11.29
CA GLY A 266 -1.80 -7.52 -11.83
C GLY A 266 -3.13 -7.31 -11.11
N HIS A 267 -4.07 -6.67 -11.81
CA HIS A 267 -5.42 -6.31 -11.34
C HIS A 267 -6.54 -7.00 -12.09
N GLU A 268 -7.75 -6.73 -11.61
CA GLU A 268 -8.99 -7.08 -12.31
C GLU A 268 -9.98 -5.90 -12.31
N MET A 269 -10.58 -5.68 -13.47
CA MET A 269 -11.60 -4.63 -13.71
C MET A 269 -13.02 -5.23 -13.84
N GLY A 270 -13.96 -4.48 -14.38
CA GLY A 270 -15.35 -4.92 -14.57
C GLY A 270 -15.46 -6.25 -15.31
N SER A 271 -16.35 -7.13 -14.84
CA SER A 271 -16.56 -8.50 -15.34
C SER A 271 -16.89 -8.58 -16.82
N GLN A 272 -17.54 -7.58 -17.40
CA GLN A 272 -17.89 -7.51 -18.81
C GLN A 272 -16.82 -6.85 -19.70
N SER A 273 -15.71 -6.40 -19.11
CA SER A 273 -14.54 -5.92 -19.84
C SER A 273 -13.70 -7.08 -20.42
N THR A 274 -12.58 -6.79 -21.07
CA THR A 274 -11.67 -7.82 -21.62
C THR A 274 -10.35 -7.82 -20.84
N PHE A 275 -9.30 -7.29 -21.44
CA PHE A 275 -7.99 -7.13 -20.82
C PHE A 275 -7.43 -5.75 -21.19
N LEU A 276 -7.06 -4.97 -20.18
CA LEU A 276 -6.34 -3.72 -20.38
C LEU A 276 -4.87 -3.92 -20.09
N MET A 277 -4.02 -3.36 -20.97
CA MET A 277 -2.58 -3.24 -20.77
C MET A 277 -2.12 -1.81 -21.08
N GLY A 278 -0.88 -1.47 -20.73
CA GLY A 278 -0.30 -0.18 -21.08
C GLY A 278 -0.33 0.11 -22.59
N PRO A 279 0.12 1.26 -23.04
CA PRO A 279 0.58 2.38 -22.21
C PRO A 279 -0.59 3.15 -21.58
N PRO A 280 -0.36 3.84 -20.43
CA PRO A 280 -1.38 4.68 -19.83
C PRO A 280 -1.67 5.91 -20.69
N ARG A 281 -2.91 6.43 -20.59
CA ARG A 281 -3.30 7.69 -21.24
C ARG A 281 -2.96 8.91 -20.38
N GLN A 282 -3.13 10.10 -20.97
CA GLN A 282 -3.09 11.36 -20.23
C GLN A 282 -4.32 11.51 -19.29
N PRO A 283 -4.14 12.18 -18.11
CA PRO A 283 -2.93 12.86 -17.66
C PRO A 283 -1.88 11.94 -17.09
N LEU A 284 -0.61 12.19 -17.42
CA LEU A 284 0.54 11.58 -16.75
C LEU A 284 1.22 12.65 -15.89
N ASN A 285 1.72 12.27 -14.73
CA ASN A 285 2.43 13.20 -13.85
C ASN A 285 3.70 13.69 -14.53
N THR A 286 3.88 15.02 -14.56
CA THR A 286 4.99 15.66 -15.25
C THR A 286 6.35 15.41 -14.61
N ASN A 287 6.38 14.83 -13.40
CA ASN A 287 7.61 14.44 -12.72
C ASN A 287 8.15 13.08 -13.19
N ILE A 288 7.33 12.25 -13.86
CA ILE A 288 7.76 10.96 -14.43
C ILE A 288 8.67 11.23 -15.66
N ASP A 289 9.74 10.42 -15.76
CA ASP A 289 10.67 10.50 -16.88
C ASP A 289 9.99 10.11 -18.20
N THR A 290 10.28 10.85 -19.26
CA THR A 290 9.72 10.61 -20.59
C THR A 290 10.25 9.33 -21.23
N ASP A 291 11.42 8.83 -20.87
CA ASP A 291 11.96 7.59 -21.40
C ASP A 291 11.19 6.38 -20.89
N LEU A 292 10.67 6.41 -19.64
CA LEU A 292 9.75 5.38 -19.13
C LEU A 292 8.46 5.30 -19.97
N GLN A 293 7.94 6.43 -20.44
CA GLN A 293 6.75 6.46 -21.31
C GLN A 293 7.03 5.81 -22.69
N LYS A 294 8.24 5.96 -23.23
CA LYS A 294 8.64 5.28 -24.48
C LYS A 294 8.73 3.78 -24.28
N TRP A 295 9.34 3.34 -23.18
CA TRP A 295 9.40 1.93 -22.82
C TRP A 295 8.02 1.32 -22.62
N ALA A 296 7.10 2.02 -21.98
CA ALA A 296 5.72 1.58 -21.79
C ALA A 296 5.01 1.29 -23.15
N VAL A 297 5.29 2.07 -24.20
CA VAL A 297 4.78 1.80 -25.56
C VAL A 297 5.38 0.52 -26.12
N THR A 298 6.72 0.37 -26.07
CA THR A 298 7.42 -0.82 -26.60
C THR A 298 6.91 -2.11 -25.93
N PHE A 299 6.84 -2.14 -24.61
CA PHE A 299 6.36 -3.30 -23.87
C PHE A 299 4.89 -3.61 -24.15
N SER A 300 4.06 -2.58 -24.35
CA SER A 300 2.66 -2.78 -24.69
C SER A 300 2.46 -3.36 -26.08
N GLU A 301 3.28 -2.95 -27.05
CA GLU A 301 3.26 -3.50 -28.42
C GLU A 301 3.69 -4.99 -28.41
N GLU A 302 4.74 -5.33 -27.67
CA GLU A 302 5.25 -6.71 -27.56
C GLU A 302 4.27 -7.60 -26.78
N GLN A 303 3.67 -7.11 -25.69
CA GLN A 303 2.62 -7.83 -24.96
C GLN A 303 1.36 -8.02 -25.81
N GLY A 304 0.97 -7.00 -26.59
CA GLY A 304 -0.14 -7.07 -27.54
C GLY A 304 0.08 -8.16 -28.60
N ALA A 305 1.31 -8.28 -29.12
CA ALA A 305 1.64 -9.33 -30.08
C ALA A 305 1.44 -10.75 -29.51
N ALA A 306 1.78 -10.97 -28.22
CA ALA A 306 1.54 -12.26 -27.55
C ALA A 306 0.04 -12.60 -27.39
N PHE A 307 -0.83 -11.59 -27.29
CA PHE A 307 -2.29 -11.75 -27.29
C PHE A 307 -2.83 -11.98 -28.69
N ASP A 308 -2.31 -11.27 -29.70
CA ASP A 308 -2.71 -11.43 -31.08
C ASP A 308 -2.44 -12.85 -31.61
N GLU A 309 -1.31 -13.46 -31.26
CA GLU A 309 -0.98 -14.86 -31.59
C GLU A 309 -2.04 -15.86 -31.09
N ARG A 310 -2.73 -15.50 -29.96
CA ARG A 310 -3.79 -16.32 -29.34
C ARG A 310 -5.20 -15.87 -29.73
N SER A 311 -5.31 -14.82 -30.55
CA SER A 311 -6.58 -14.18 -30.92
C SER A 311 -7.40 -13.70 -29.71
N TRP A 312 -6.71 -13.25 -28.64
CA TRP A 312 -7.35 -12.73 -27.43
C TRP A 312 -7.65 -11.23 -27.58
N ARG A 313 -8.74 -10.80 -26.94
CA ARG A 313 -9.20 -9.41 -26.97
C ARG A 313 -8.53 -8.61 -25.86
N TYR A 314 -8.01 -7.44 -26.23
CA TYR A 314 -7.42 -6.46 -25.29
C TYR A 314 -7.66 -5.04 -25.79
N PHE A 315 -7.34 -4.06 -24.92
CA PHE A 315 -7.31 -2.65 -25.28
C PHE A 315 -6.22 -1.92 -24.50
N THR A 316 -5.83 -0.73 -24.97
CA THR A 316 -4.75 0.08 -24.41
C THR A 316 -5.18 1.55 -24.32
N GLY A 317 -4.52 2.35 -23.49
CA GLY A 317 -4.61 3.80 -23.53
C GLY A 317 -5.94 4.41 -23.07
N GLU A 318 -6.83 3.66 -22.45
CA GLU A 318 -8.14 4.16 -22.01
C GLU A 318 -8.17 4.62 -20.56
N TRP A 319 -7.28 4.12 -19.70
CA TRP A 319 -7.11 4.56 -18.34
C TRP A 319 -5.85 5.39 -18.18
N PHE A 320 -5.92 6.43 -17.32
CA PHE A 320 -4.72 7.04 -16.75
C PHE A 320 -4.50 6.48 -15.35
N GLU A 321 -3.27 6.24 -14.98
CA GLU A 321 -2.92 5.70 -13.66
C GLU A 321 -1.64 6.34 -13.12
N ASN A 322 -0.88 6.99 -14.00
CA ASN A 322 0.44 7.54 -13.69
C ASN A 322 0.35 9.02 -13.32
N TRP A 323 -0.73 9.41 -12.62
CA TRP A 323 -0.92 10.76 -12.10
C TRP A 323 -0.64 10.83 -10.59
N TYR A 324 -1.38 10.03 -9.80
CA TYR A 324 -1.25 9.96 -8.34
C TYR A 324 -0.09 9.03 -7.96
N PRO A 325 0.89 9.47 -7.11
CA PRO A 325 2.05 8.65 -6.77
C PRO A 325 1.79 7.53 -5.75
N GLY A 326 0.56 7.34 -5.34
CA GLY A 326 0.16 6.35 -4.33
C GLY A 326 -0.30 5.01 -4.90
N TYR A 327 -0.42 4.86 -6.23
CA TYR A 327 -0.61 3.58 -6.89
C TYR A 327 0.74 2.86 -7.05
N SER A 328 0.73 1.66 -7.58
CA SER A 328 1.94 0.90 -7.93
C SER A 328 2.86 1.62 -8.93
N ASN A 329 2.35 2.58 -9.72
CA ASN A 329 3.14 3.50 -10.52
C ASN A 329 4.11 4.38 -9.71
N TYR A 330 4.07 4.31 -8.38
CA TYR A 330 5.11 4.83 -7.48
C TYR A 330 6.53 4.51 -7.96
N SER A 331 6.72 3.32 -8.53
CA SER A 331 7.99 2.86 -9.05
C SER A 331 8.56 3.76 -10.18
N GLU A 332 7.71 4.44 -10.97
CA GLU A 332 8.15 5.33 -12.05
C GLU A 332 8.86 6.59 -11.53
N TYR A 333 8.46 7.09 -10.35
CA TYR A 333 9.16 8.21 -9.71
C TYR A 333 10.54 7.80 -9.17
N ARG A 334 10.83 6.50 -9.21
CA ARG A 334 12.11 5.89 -8.84
C ARG A 334 12.93 5.42 -10.06
N GLY A 335 12.37 5.53 -11.25
CA GLY A 335 13.01 5.15 -12.51
C GLY A 335 12.73 3.72 -12.95
N SER A 336 11.74 3.03 -12.36
CA SER A 336 11.22 1.74 -12.84
C SER A 336 10.04 1.99 -13.77
N MET A 337 9.96 1.28 -14.89
CA MET A 337 8.77 1.32 -15.73
C MET A 337 7.63 0.51 -15.07
N HIS A 338 6.43 1.10 -15.03
CA HIS A 338 5.23 0.46 -14.50
C HIS A 338 4.32 -0.05 -15.62
N ILE A 339 3.77 -1.24 -15.44
CA ILE A 339 2.77 -1.81 -16.33
C ILE A 339 1.60 -2.33 -15.50
N LEU A 340 0.41 -1.81 -15.76
CA LEU A 340 -0.84 -2.29 -15.20
C LEU A 340 -1.41 -3.41 -16.08
N TYR A 341 -1.84 -4.50 -15.46
CA TYR A 341 -2.75 -5.46 -16.06
C TYR A 341 -4.12 -5.29 -15.42
N GLU A 342 -5.17 -5.16 -16.24
CA GLU A 342 -6.55 -5.18 -15.79
C GLU A 342 -7.32 -6.28 -16.52
N GLN A 343 -7.40 -7.45 -15.88
CA GLN A 343 -8.18 -8.58 -16.37
C GLN A 343 -9.66 -8.38 -16.01
N SER A 344 -10.58 -8.81 -16.86
CA SER A 344 -11.99 -8.87 -16.50
C SER A 344 -12.21 -9.79 -15.30
N ARG A 345 -12.85 -9.25 -14.24
CA ARG A 345 -13.01 -9.94 -12.96
C ARG A 345 -14.06 -11.06 -13.02
N MET A 346 -13.71 -12.19 -12.47
CA MET A 346 -14.63 -13.28 -12.20
C MET A 346 -14.07 -14.19 -11.11
N ALA A 347 -14.96 -14.98 -10.50
CA ALA A 347 -14.56 -16.07 -9.65
C ALA A 347 -14.92 -17.40 -10.32
N GLU A 348 -14.11 -18.39 -10.12
CA GLU A 348 -14.22 -19.81 -10.45
C GLU A 348 -15.00 -20.19 -11.74
N ASP A 349 -16.34 -20.04 -11.77
CA ASP A 349 -17.18 -20.57 -12.84
C ASP A 349 -17.09 -19.81 -14.18
N GLY A 350 -16.46 -18.64 -14.18
CA GLY A 350 -16.45 -17.77 -15.35
C GLY A 350 -17.68 -16.87 -15.45
N VAL A 351 -17.69 -16.01 -16.47
CA VAL A 351 -18.77 -15.03 -16.69
C VAL A 351 -19.25 -15.09 -18.14
N ARG A 352 -20.59 -15.11 -18.29
CA ARG A 352 -21.24 -15.06 -19.62
C ARG A 352 -21.15 -13.63 -20.17
N ARG A 353 -20.67 -13.53 -21.40
CA ARG A 353 -20.54 -12.28 -22.15
C ARG A 353 -21.81 -11.93 -22.91
N PRO A 354 -22.02 -10.66 -23.29
CA PRO A 354 -23.20 -10.23 -24.06
C PRO A 354 -23.33 -10.95 -25.40
N GLU A 355 -22.21 -11.34 -26.04
CA GLU A 355 -22.21 -12.12 -27.27
C GLU A 355 -22.55 -13.61 -27.06
N GLY A 356 -22.77 -14.05 -25.83
CA GLY A 356 -23.18 -15.42 -25.49
C GLY A 356 -22.06 -16.39 -25.13
N THR A 357 -20.78 -16.02 -25.34
CA THR A 357 -19.62 -16.81 -24.92
C THR A 357 -19.45 -16.74 -23.39
N VAL A 358 -18.73 -17.70 -22.81
CA VAL A 358 -18.33 -17.69 -21.41
C VAL A 358 -16.82 -17.53 -21.35
N GLN A 359 -16.34 -16.48 -20.69
CA GLN A 359 -14.94 -16.38 -20.30
C GLN A 359 -14.74 -17.15 -19.00
N THR A 360 -13.86 -18.13 -19.01
CA THR A 360 -13.61 -18.99 -17.83
C THR A 360 -12.58 -18.37 -16.91
N TYR A 361 -12.57 -18.78 -15.65
CA TYR A 361 -11.53 -18.35 -14.70
C TYR A 361 -10.13 -18.80 -15.12
N MET A 362 -10.00 -20.02 -15.68
CA MET A 362 -8.72 -20.52 -16.19
C MET A 362 -8.19 -19.65 -17.33
N GLU A 363 -9.06 -19.17 -18.22
CA GLU A 363 -8.67 -18.21 -19.28
C GLU A 363 -8.14 -16.90 -18.68
N SER A 364 -8.78 -16.38 -17.63
CA SER A 364 -8.31 -15.18 -16.93
C SER A 364 -6.93 -15.35 -16.29
N VAL A 365 -6.70 -16.50 -15.66
CA VAL A 365 -5.38 -16.87 -15.12
C VAL A 365 -4.34 -16.99 -16.23
N HIS A 366 -4.72 -17.55 -17.39
CA HIS A 366 -3.83 -17.71 -18.54
C HIS A 366 -3.45 -16.36 -19.19
N HIS A 367 -4.41 -15.41 -19.26
CA HIS A 367 -4.10 -14.05 -19.74
C HIS A 367 -3.02 -13.37 -18.86
N GLN A 368 -3.16 -13.43 -17.56
CA GLN A 368 -2.18 -12.90 -16.59
C GLN A 368 -0.81 -13.60 -16.72
N PHE A 369 -0.81 -14.91 -16.88
CA PHE A 369 0.42 -15.70 -17.05
C PHE A 369 1.15 -15.34 -18.34
N VAL A 370 0.46 -15.28 -19.48
CA VAL A 370 1.08 -14.92 -20.78
C VAL A 370 1.60 -13.48 -20.73
N SER A 371 0.86 -12.56 -20.14
CA SER A 371 1.33 -11.18 -19.94
C SER A 371 2.63 -11.13 -19.15
N THR A 372 2.72 -11.94 -18.08
CA THR A 372 3.93 -12.06 -17.26
C THR A 372 5.12 -12.54 -18.10
N MET A 373 4.96 -13.62 -18.84
CA MET A 373 6.05 -14.16 -19.67
C MET A 373 6.46 -13.20 -20.77
N ALA A 374 5.51 -12.59 -21.49
CA ALA A 374 5.80 -11.60 -22.54
C ALA A 374 6.62 -10.41 -22.00
N ASN A 375 6.25 -9.87 -20.85
CA ASN A 375 7.00 -8.74 -20.29
C ASN A 375 8.39 -9.14 -19.74
N LEU A 376 8.57 -10.38 -19.28
CA LEU A 376 9.91 -10.89 -18.93
C LEU A 376 10.80 -11.07 -20.19
N GLU A 377 10.24 -11.54 -21.31
CA GLU A 377 10.94 -11.64 -22.59
C GLU A 377 11.32 -10.25 -23.14
N SER A 378 10.41 -9.28 -23.07
CA SER A 378 10.69 -7.88 -23.41
C SER A 378 11.83 -7.32 -22.55
N LEU A 379 11.81 -7.56 -21.23
CA LEU A 379 12.88 -7.10 -20.35
C LEU A 379 14.22 -7.78 -20.68
N ALA A 380 14.22 -9.08 -20.97
CA ALA A 380 15.44 -9.79 -21.39
C ALA A 380 16.08 -9.14 -22.63
N THR A 381 15.23 -8.64 -23.55
CA THR A 381 15.68 -7.97 -24.78
C THR A 381 16.21 -6.56 -24.53
N HIS A 382 15.55 -5.79 -23.66
CA HIS A 382 15.76 -4.33 -23.55
C HIS A 382 16.53 -3.88 -22.30
N SER A 383 16.83 -4.78 -21.37
CA SER A 383 17.38 -4.45 -20.02
C SER A 383 18.61 -3.54 -20.05
N GLN A 384 19.55 -3.78 -20.95
CA GLN A 384 20.78 -2.99 -21.04
C GLN A 384 20.53 -1.53 -21.46
N ALA A 385 19.57 -1.32 -22.37
CA ALA A 385 19.19 0.03 -22.77
C ALA A 385 18.43 0.75 -21.64
N MET A 386 17.53 0.04 -20.96
CA MET A 386 16.79 0.58 -19.81
C MET A 386 17.72 0.96 -18.65
N TYR A 387 18.78 0.18 -18.35
CA TYR A 387 19.78 0.57 -17.35
C TYR A 387 20.57 1.83 -17.73
N ARG A 388 20.86 2.04 -19.01
CA ARG A 388 21.52 3.27 -19.47
C ARG A 388 20.61 4.48 -19.30
N ASP A 389 19.35 4.38 -19.69
CA ASP A 389 18.36 5.43 -19.52
C ASP A 389 18.16 5.74 -18.01
N TYR A 390 18.07 4.69 -17.16
CA TYR A 390 18.04 4.84 -15.72
C TYR A 390 19.23 5.64 -15.18
N TRP A 391 20.47 5.28 -15.59
CA TRP A 391 21.68 5.98 -15.17
C TRP A 391 21.68 7.43 -15.63
N ASP A 392 21.28 7.72 -16.86
CA ASP A 392 21.19 9.09 -17.37
C ASP A 392 20.16 9.92 -16.61
N GLY A 393 19.04 9.35 -16.26
CA GLY A 393 18.04 9.95 -15.36
C GLY A 393 18.60 10.28 -13.97
N ARG A 394 19.36 9.35 -13.36
CA ARG A 394 20.01 9.58 -12.06
C ARG A 394 21.02 10.74 -12.10
N LYS A 395 21.84 10.80 -13.17
CA LYS A 395 22.74 11.94 -13.39
C LYS A 395 21.99 13.25 -13.55
N TYR A 396 20.91 13.23 -14.32
CA TYR A 396 20.10 14.41 -14.52
C TYR A 396 19.52 14.92 -13.19
N ASN A 397 18.93 14.07 -12.38
CA ASN A 397 18.27 14.43 -11.12
C ASN A 397 19.20 15.19 -10.15
N VAL A 398 20.48 14.81 -10.07
CA VAL A 398 21.44 15.43 -9.16
C VAL A 398 22.22 16.59 -9.81
N SER A 399 22.02 16.85 -11.10
CA SER A 399 22.73 17.90 -11.83
C SER A 399 22.12 19.27 -11.58
N ALA A 400 22.95 20.34 -11.74
CA ALA A 400 22.48 21.72 -11.72
C ALA A 400 21.60 22.10 -12.93
N LYS A 401 21.49 21.24 -13.94
CA LYS A 401 20.63 21.42 -15.11
C LYS A 401 19.25 20.79 -14.99
N SER A 402 19.04 20.02 -13.93
CA SER A 402 17.76 19.38 -13.66
C SER A 402 16.66 20.42 -13.42
N LYS A 403 15.45 20.15 -13.90
CA LYS A 403 14.26 20.96 -13.56
C LYS A 403 13.99 21.00 -12.04
N PHE A 404 14.57 20.07 -11.29
CA PHE A 404 14.45 19.96 -9.84
C PHE A 404 15.55 20.71 -9.07
N ALA A 405 16.61 21.18 -9.79
CA ALA A 405 17.85 21.59 -9.17
C ALA A 405 17.73 22.80 -8.23
N ASP A 406 16.96 23.81 -8.63
CA ASP A 406 16.80 25.05 -7.91
C ASP A 406 15.47 25.13 -7.19
N LYS A 407 15.18 24.09 -6.38
CA LYS A 407 13.97 24.03 -5.56
C LYS A 407 14.27 23.33 -4.23
N SER A 408 13.77 23.90 -3.15
CA SER A 408 13.76 23.26 -1.83
C SER A 408 12.37 23.39 -1.24
N TYR A 409 11.91 22.30 -0.58
CA TYR A 409 10.69 22.29 0.21
C TYR A 409 11.05 22.50 1.66
N VAL A 410 10.29 23.34 2.36
CA VAL A 410 10.58 23.70 3.75
C VAL A 410 9.32 23.52 4.57
N ILE A 411 9.35 22.62 5.54
CA ILE A 411 8.31 22.49 6.55
C ILE A 411 8.74 23.36 7.74
N LEU A 412 7.94 24.37 8.03
CA LEU A 412 8.29 25.34 9.05
C LEU A 412 8.24 24.75 10.46
N ALA A 413 9.15 25.17 11.32
CA ALA A 413 9.14 24.79 12.73
C ALA A 413 7.77 25.08 13.37
N ASN A 414 7.26 24.13 14.14
CA ASN A 414 5.97 24.23 14.79
C ASN A 414 5.93 23.35 16.07
N ASP A 415 4.91 23.55 16.90
CA ASP A 415 4.79 22.88 18.19
C ASP A 415 4.11 21.50 18.09
N ASN A 416 3.59 21.10 16.91
CA ASN A 416 3.02 19.77 16.70
C ASN A 416 4.13 18.78 16.32
N HIS A 417 4.92 18.38 17.31
CA HIS A 417 6.03 17.46 17.12
C HIS A 417 5.57 16.07 16.64
N GLY A 418 4.33 15.66 16.98
CA GLY A 418 3.74 14.39 16.54
C GLY A 418 3.55 14.33 15.04
N ARG A 419 2.96 15.38 14.45
CA ARG A 419 2.78 15.44 12.99
C ARG A 419 4.12 15.55 12.26
N MET A 420 5.04 16.36 12.79
CA MET A 420 6.38 16.48 12.21
C MET A 420 7.10 15.13 12.22
N ALA A 421 7.08 14.41 13.35
CA ALA A 421 7.72 13.08 13.45
C ALA A 421 7.09 12.07 12.48
N ALA A 422 5.76 12.06 12.36
CA ALA A 422 5.05 11.18 11.44
C ALA A 422 5.39 11.50 9.96
N LEU A 423 5.47 12.78 9.58
CA LEU A 423 5.91 13.18 8.25
C LEU A 423 7.33 12.73 7.97
N VAL A 424 8.26 13.01 8.89
CA VAL A 424 9.67 12.65 8.75
C VAL A 424 9.85 11.13 8.63
N GLU A 425 9.16 10.35 9.44
CA GLU A 425 9.18 8.87 9.36
C GLU A 425 8.80 8.38 7.95
N ARG A 426 7.81 9.02 7.31
CA ARG A 426 7.41 8.66 5.93
C ARG A 426 8.46 9.07 4.91
N LEU A 427 9.02 10.26 5.03
CA LEU A 427 10.06 10.74 4.13
C LEU A 427 11.36 9.92 4.27
N ASP A 428 11.73 9.56 5.49
CA ASP A 428 12.89 8.70 5.78
C ASP A 428 12.71 7.30 5.21
N ALA A 429 11.53 6.67 5.41
CA ALA A 429 11.19 5.39 4.82
C ALA A 429 11.20 5.41 3.27
N GLN A 430 11.03 6.58 2.67
CA GLN A 430 11.21 6.81 1.24
C GLN A 430 12.69 7.06 0.84
N GLY A 431 13.61 7.13 1.81
CA GLY A 431 15.01 7.45 1.55
C GLY A 431 15.25 8.88 1.06
N ILE A 432 14.37 9.82 1.43
CA ILE A 432 14.48 11.22 1.06
C ILE A 432 15.46 11.94 1.97
N GLU A 433 16.42 12.65 1.38
CA GLU A 433 17.41 13.43 2.12
C GLU A 433 16.76 14.67 2.76
N MET A 434 16.91 14.80 4.08
CA MET A 434 16.31 15.85 4.89
C MET A 434 17.32 16.48 5.82
N PHE A 435 17.15 17.78 6.03
CA PHE A 435 18.04 18.60 6.85
C PHE A 435 17.23 19.51 7.78
N ILE A 436 17.91 20.06 8.78
CA ILE A 436 17.36 21.07 9.70
C ILE A 436 18.31 22.26 9.79
N ASN A 437 17.79 23.47 9.92
CA ASN A 437 18.58 24.66 10.16
C ASN A 437 18.72 24.94 11.65
N ASP A 438 19.95 25.24 12.09
CA ASP A 438 20.29 25.58 13.51
C ASP A 438 20.20 27.09 13.80
N ALA A 439 19.82 27.89 12.82
CA ALA A 439 19.60 29.32 12.95
C ALA A 439 18.62 29.82 11.90
N PRO A 440 17.92 30.94 12.12
CA PRO A 440 17.04 31.53 11.11
C PRO A 440 17.75 31.76 9.79
N LEU A 441 17.15 31.25 8.67
CA LEU A 441 17.73 31.35 7.32
C LEU A 441 16.95 32.34 6.46
N LYS A 442 17.62 33.38 5.93
CA LYS A 442 17.00 34.35 5.03
C LYS A 442 17.09 33.88 3.59
N VAL A 443 15.96 33.89 2.88
CA VAL A 443 15.84 33.57 1.46
C VAL A 443 15.24 34.76 0.69
N ALA A 444 15.59 34.90 -0.59
CA ALA A 444 15.11 36.01 -1.40
C ALA A 444 13.59 36.00 -1.57
N ARG A 445 13.01 34.81 -1.74
CA ARG A 445 11.55 34.60 -1.86
C ARG A 445 11.16 33.20 -1.44
N ALA A 446 9.92 33.08 -1.04
CA ALA A 446 9.27 31.77 -0.76
C ALA A 446 7.83 31.81 -1.29
N THR A 447 7.30 30.64 -1.68
CA THR A 447 5.90 30.50 -2.07
C THR A 447 5.20 29.63 -1.03
N THR A 448 4.07 30.13 -0.50
CA THR A 448 3.25 29.40 0.49
C THR A 448 2.44 28.30 -0.17
N GLN A 449 1.88 27.41 0.65
CA GLN A 449 0.97 26.33 0.21
C GLN A 449 -0.26 26.83 -0.59
N LEU A 450 -0.67 28.09 -0.38
CA LEU A 450 -1.80 28.71 -1.09
C LEU A 450 -1.36 29.53 -2.31
N GLY A 451 -0.08 29.42 -2.74
CA GLY A 451 0.44 30.07 -3.92
C GLY A 451 0.84 31.54 -3.72
N SER A 452 0.83 32.08 -2.50
CA SER A 452 1.27 33.45 -2.23
C SER A 452 2.79 33.55 -2.23
N GLU A 453 3.37 34.49 -3.01
CA GLU A 453 4.80 34.77 -3.00
C GLU A 453 5.17 35.80 -1.90
N GLU A 454 6.12 35.43 -1.06
CA GLU A 454 6.68 36.27 -0.01
C GLU A 454 8.15 36.61 -0.33
N ARG A 455 8.50 37.90 -0.32
CA ARG A 455 9.86 38.38 -0.56
C ARG A 455 10.60 38.63 0.73
N GLY A 456 11.90 38.30 0.75
CA GLY A 456 12.73 38.45 1.93
C GLY A 456 12.27 37.60 3.10
N PHE A 457 11.81 36.37 2.81
CA PHE A 457 11.29 35.44 3.79
C PHE A 457 12.38 34.95 4.75
N THR A 458 12.03 34.78 6.01
CA THR A 458 12.94 34.18 7.00
C THR A 458 12.38 32.83 7.43
N ILE A 459 13.09 31.78 7.10
CA ILE A 459 12.82 30.41 7.56
C ILE A 459 13.20 30.34 9.04
N PRO A 460 12.27 29.99 9.96
CA PRO A 460 12.58 29.84 11.39
C PRO A 460 13.64 28.77 11.64
N GLU A 461 14.41 28.93 12.72
CA GLU A 461 15.26 27.88 13.26
C GLU A 461 14.44 26.63 13.56
N GLY A 462 15.01 25.44 13.32
CA GLY A 462 14.32 24.16 13.56
C GLY A 462 13.35 23.74 12.47
N SER A 463 13.35 24.42 11.31
CA SER A 463 12.54 24.01 10.16
C SER A 463 13.19 22.83 9.42
N LEU A 464 12.35 21.91 8.89
CA LEU A 464 12.78 20.79 8.06
C LEU A 464 12.99 21.28 6.62
N ILE A 465 14.17 21.07 6.08
CA ILE A 465 14.54 21.50 4.73
C ILE A 465 14.84 20.27 3.85
N ILE A 466 14.18 20.21 2.71
CA ILE A 466 14.26 19.11 1.76
C ILE A 466 14.67 19.66 0.41
N PRO A 467 15.99 19.69 0.09
CA PRO A 467 16.47 20.11 -1.23
C PRO A 467 16.03 19.09 -2.29
N ASN A 468 15.50 19.55 -3.42
CA ASN A 468 15.02 18.63 -4.45
C ASN A 468 16.13 18.11 -5.39
N ARG A 469 17.36 18.62 -5.28
CA ARG A 469 18.52 18.09 -6.02
C ARG A 469 19.08 16.85 -5.32
N GLN A 470 18.40 15.73 -5.46
CA GLN A 470 18.78 14.45 -4.88
C GLN A 470 18.40 13.29 -5.83
N PRO A 471 18.87 12.04 -5.63
CA PRO A 471 18.68 10.97 -6.59
C PRO A 471 17.22 10.71 -6.95
N ASP A 472 16.31 10.75 -5.97
CA ASP A 472 14.86 10.52 -6.16
C ASP A 472 14.07 11.84 -6.30
N ALA A 473 14.66 12.86 -6.92
CA ALA A 473 14.04 14.17 -7.14
C ALA A 473 12.63 14.13 -7.75
N PRO A 474 12.29 13.23 -8.69
CA PRO A 474 10.93 13.09 -9.18
C PRO A 474 9.90 12.74 -8.11
N LEU A 475 10.24 11.82 -7.19
CA LEU A 475 9.35 11.44 -6.08
C LEU A 475 9.20 12.61 -5.09
N VAL A 476 10.30 13.25 -4.73
CA VAL A 476 10.29 14.41 -3.82
C VAL A 476 9.38 15.51 -4.36
N ALA A 477 9.50 15.82 -5.65
CA ALA A 477 8.60 16.77 -6.31
C ALA A 477 7.16 16.30 -6.25
N ALA A 478 6.88 15.08 -6.67
CA ALA A 478 5.51 14.54 -6.76
C ALA A 478 4.75 14.59 -5.42
N ILE A 479 5.43 14.37 -4.28
CA ILE A 479 4.77 14.31 -2.97
C ILE A 479 4.79 15.61 -2.17
N LEU A 480 5.64 16.60 -2.56
CA LEU A 480 5.81 17.85 -1.81
C LEU A 480 5.46 19.12 -2.60
N GLU A 481 5.25 19.06 -3.91
CA GLU A 481 4.81 20.23 -4.68
C GLU A 481 3.39 20.65 -4.32
N PHE A 482 3.15 21.97 -4.29
CA PHE A 482 1.83 22.52 -3.94
C PHE A 482 0.89 22.60 -5.13
N ASP A 483 1.45 22.60 -6.34
CA ASP A 483 0.77 22.86 -7.60
C ASP A 483 1.26 21.86 -8.66
N ALA A 484 0.66 20.68 -8.68
CA ALA A 484 0.97 19.66 -9.66
C ALA A 484 0.42 20.05 -11.03
N GLU A 485 1.29 20.19 -12.03
CA GLU A 485 0.90 20.64 -13.36
C GLU A 485 0.20 19.55 -14.17
N VAL A 486 -1.05 19.84 -14.58
CA VAL A 486 -1.78 19.07 -15.59
C VAL A 486 -1.66 19.76 -16.94
N ARG A 487 -1.37 19.01 -18.00
CA ARG A 487 -1.26 19.57 -19.37
C ARG A 487 -2.55 20.29 -19.76
N LYS A 488 -2.42 21.48 -20.35
CA LYS A 488 -3.54 22.32 -20.73
C LYS A 488 -4.57 21.62 -21.64
N SER A 489 -4.09 20.74 -22.54
CA SER A 489 -4.96 19.94 -23.42
C SER A 489 -5.89 19.01 -22.62
N VAL A 490 -5.37 18.38 -21.57
CA VAL A 490 -6.13 17.51 -20.67
C VAL A 490 -7.18 18.30 -19.89
N LEU A 491 -6.82 19.48 -19.37
CA LEU A 491 -7.77 20.35 -18.67
C LEU A 491 -8.90 20.82 -19.58
N VAL A 492 -8.62 21.06 -20.85
CA VAL A 492 -9.66 21.42 -21.84
C VAL A 492 -10.59 20.25 -22.10
N GLU A 493 -10.05 19.04 -22.27
CA GLU A 493 -10.84 17.83 -22.48
C GLU A 493 -11.68 17.48 -21.24
N GLU A 494 -11.09 17.52 -20.05
CA GLU A 494 -11.77 17.34 -18.77
C GLU A 494 -13.01 18.25 -18.65
N ARG A 495 -12.82 19.55 -18.92
CA ARG A 495 -13.91 20.51 -18.91
C ARG A 495 -14.98 20.18 -19.94
N GLN A 496 -14.59 19.76 -21.15
CA GLN A 496 -15.54 19.39 -22.20
C GLN A 496 -16.38 18.18 -21.81
N ARG A 497 -15.76 17.13 -21.24
CA ARG A 497 -16.48 15.95 -20.76
C ARG A 497 -17.44 16.29 -19.62
N THR A 498 -16.95 16.99 -18.61
CA THR A 498 -17.77 17.41 -17.47
C THR A 498 -19.01 18.21 -17.91
N LEU A 499 -18.85 19.12 -18.89
CA LEU A 499 -19.96 19.92 -19.41
C LEU A 499 -20.91 19.14 -20.33
N ARG A 500 -20.42 18.12 -21.03
CA ARG A 500 -21.20 17.34 -22.01
C ARG A 500 -22.05 16.28 -21.34
N ASP A 501 -21.47 15.50 -20.44
CA ASP A 501 -22.08 14.29 -19.88
C ASP A 501 -21.82 14.08 -18.38
N GLY A 502 -21.14 15.03 -17.72
CA GLY A 502 -20.81 14.92 -16.30
C GLY A 502 -19.67 13.93 -15.98
N SER A 503 -19.04 13.32 -17.01
CA SER A 503 -17.93 12.40 -16.79
C SER A 503 -16.61 13.14 -16.61
N SER A 504 -15.66 12.51 -15.93
CA SER A 504 -14.30 13.00 -15.70
C SER A 504 -13.27 12.11 -16.41
N LEU A 505 -12.18 12.74 -16.88
CA LEU A 505 -10.96 12.03 -17.28
C LEU A 505 -10.11 11.67 -16.07
N MET A 506 -10.22 12.51 -15.02
CA MET A 506 -9.42 12.32 -13.82
C MET A 506 -10.00 11.16 -13.02
N TYR A 507 -9.18 10.17 -12.80
CA TYR A 507 -9.53 9.01 -12.03
C TYR A 507 -9.08 9.20 -10.58
N ASP A 508 -10.02 9.05 -9.62
CA ASP A 508 -9.77 8.95 -8.21
C ASP A 508 -9.06 10.18 -7.58
N THR A 509 -7.82 10.04 -7.10
CA THR A 509 -7.13 11.06 -6.30
C THR A 509 -6.43 12.08 -7.18
N THR A 510 -6.80 13.35 -7.05
CA THR A 510 -6.25 14.48 -7.83
C THR A 510 -5.48 15.48 -7.00
N ALA A 511 -5.55 15.41 -5.68
CA ALA A 511 -4.85 16.30 -4.76
C ALA A 511 -4.21 15.51 -3.61
N TRP A 512 -2.93 15.70 -3.46
CA TRP A 512 -2.11 15.13 -2.40
C TRP A 512 -0.89 16.03 -2.18
N ASN A 513 -0.55 16.33 -1.01
CA ASN A 513 0.71 16.97 -0.64
C ASN A 513 0.98 16.64 0.81
N PHE A 514 2.12 16.11 1.14
CA PHE A 514 2.39 15.67 2.49
C PHE A 514 2.25 16.75 3.53
N SER A 515 2.79 17.96 3.28
CA SER A 515 2.69 19.04 4.26
C SER A 515 1.24 19.47 4.52
N MET A 516 0.41 19.51 3.46
CA MET A 516 -1.02 19.84 3.58
C MET A 516 -1.80 18.73 4.26
N MET A 517 -1.55 17.45 3.90
CA MET A 517 -2.22 16.29 4.51
C MET A 517 -1.94 16.20 6.02
N TYR A 518 -0.71 16.52 6.44
CA TYR A 518 -0.35 16.58 7.86
C TYR A 518 -0.75 17.91 8.53
N GLY A 519 -1.30 18.87 7.79
CA GLY A 519 -1.65 20.20 8.31
C GLY A 519 -0.44 20.95 8.88
N LEU A 520 0.72 20.77 8.29
CA LEU A 520 1.97 21.40 8.68
C LEU A 520 2.23 22.63 7.80
N PRO A 521 2.59 23.80 8.36
CA PRO A 521 2.91 24.97 7.58
C PRO A 521 4.17 24.73 6.75
N ALA A 522 4.12 25.07 5.46
CA ALA A 522 5.25 24.84 4.56
C ALA A 522 5.35 25.93 3.49
N VAL A 523 6.57 26.07 2.94
CA VAL A 523 6.86 26.92 1.80
C VAL A 523 7.78 26.20 0.82
N THR A 524 7.72 26.61 -0.45
CA THR A 524 8.75 26.27 -1.44
C THR A 524 9.69 27.45 -1.65
N VAL A 525 10.98 27.15 -1.81
CA VAL A 525 12.03 28.12 -2.06
C VAL A 525 12.69 27.81 -3.41
N PRO A 526 12.78 28.77 -4.36
CA PRO A 526 13.39 28.54 -5.67
C PRO A 526 14.92 28.64 -5.62
N GLU A 527 15.53 27.96 -4.67
CA GLU A 527 16.94 27.87 -4.43
C GLU A 527 17.31 26.49 -3.89
N HIS A 528 18.50 26.01 -4.22
CA HIS A 528 19.07 24.81 -3.61
C HIS A 528 19.67 25.15 -2.24
N LEU A 529 18.93 24.90 -1.19
CA LEU A 529 19.37 25.12 0.19
C LEU A 529 20.26 23.96 0.64
N ASN A 530 21.56 24.19 0.82
CA ASN A 530 22.53 23.16 1.23
C ASN A 530 23.64 23.69 2.17
N GLN A 531 23.55 24.93 2.65
CA GLN A 531 24.55 25.53 3.53
C GLN A 531 23.97 25.84 4.90
N GLY A 532 24.77 25.63 5.94
CA GLY A 532 24.35 25.89 7.32
C GLY A 532 23.28 24.94 7.82
N LEU A 533 23.20 23.74 7.25
CA LEU A 533 22.24 22.70 7.58
C LEU A 533 22.95 21.49 8.18
N ARG A 534 22.26 20.77 9.05
CA ARG A 534 22.68 19.44 9.52
C ARG A 534 21.64 18.39 9.16
N PRO A 535 22.01 17.12 9.05
CA PRO A 535 21.02 16.05 8.88
C PRO A 535 19.98 16.12 9.99
N TRP A 536 18.71 15.85 9.64
CA TRP A 536 17.64 15.84 10.62
C TRP A 536 17.84 14.68 11.63
N GLN A 537 17.57 14.98 12.90
CA GLN A 537 17.57 13.99 13.98
C GLN A 537 16.37 14.24 14.89
N SER A 538 15.66 13.17 15.25
CA SER A 538 14.56 13.25 16.20
C SER A 538 15.06 13.65 17.57
N ALA A 539 14.43 14.64 18.20
CA ALA A 539 14.69 14.96 19.57
C ALA A 539 13.98 13.95 20.49
N ALA A 540 14.71 13.41 21.46
CA ALA A 540 14.10 12.56 22.47
C ALA A 540 13.14 13.39 23.35
N PRO A 541 11.95 12.87 23.71
CA PRO A 541 11.04 13.56 24.61
C PRO A 541 11.65 13.69 26.01
N SER A 542 11.30 14.78 26.72
CA SER A 542 11.65 14.98 28.12
C SER A 542 10.47 14.55 29.00
N ILE A 543 10.65 13.53 29.83
CA ILE A 543 9.62 13.02 30.75
C ILE A 543 9.99 13.42 32.15
N ASP A 544 9.39 14.52 32.64
CA ASP A 544 9.58 15.04 34.00
C ASP A 544 8.39 14.57 34.88
N VAL A 545 8.64 13.58 35.73
CA VAL A 545 7.68 13.01 36.66
C VAL A 545 8.21 13.14 38.11
N ALA A 546 8.61 14.34 38.51
CA ALA A 546 9.15 14.59 39.82
C ALA A 546 8.23 14.09 40.97
N ALA A 547 8.83 13.50 41.99
CA ALA A 547 8.08 12.89 43.12
C ALA A 547 7.26 13.89 43.95
N GLU A 548 7.68 15.14 44.00
CA GLU A 548 7.00 16.25 44.68
C GLU A 548 5.93 16.94 43.80
N ALA A 549 5.75 16.51 42.55
CA ALA A 549 4.76 17.09 41.66
C ALA A 549 3.33 16.75 42.14
N ILE A 550 2.44 17.74 42.10
CA ILE A 550 1.01 17.56 42.39
C ILE A 550 0.19 17.23 41.15
N ALA A 551 0.74 17.50 39.98
CA ALA A 551 0.14 17.21 38.70
C ALA A 551 1.19 17.09 37.58
N TRP A 552 0.77 16.54 36.44
CA TRP A 552 1.57 16.35 35.24
C TRP A 552 0.77 16.81 34.01
N SER A 553 1.45 17.41 33.05
CA SER A 553 0.80 17.93 31.85
C SER A 553 1.57 17.58 30.59
N VAL A 554 0.81 17.30 29.52
CA VAL A 554 1.28 17.15 28.13
C VAL A 554 0.66 18.27 27.29
N SER A 555 1.46 18.88 26.38
CA SER A 555 0.98 19.99 25.53
C SER A 555 -0.17 19.56 24.62
N GLY A 556 -1.20 20.40 24.53
CA GLY A 556 -2.31 20.25 23.60
C GLY A 556 -1.99 20.62 22.17
N ASP A 557 -0.80 21.18 21.90
CA ASP A 557 -0.35 21.52 20.56
C ASP A 557 0.11 20.27 19.77
N ASP A 558 0.40 19.16 20.48
CA ASP A 558 0.77 17.87 19.91
C ASP A 558 -0.44 16.94 19.86
N ASP A 559 -0.83 16.51 18.67
CA ASP A 559 -2.01 15.63 18.44
C ASP A 559 -1.96 14.32 19.24
N ARG A 560 -0.77 13.80 19.52
CA ARG A 560 -0.59 12.58 20.33
C ARG A 560 -1.11 12.73 21.76
N SER A 561 -1.32 13.97 22.22
CA SER A 561 -1.95 14.24 23.53
C SER A 561 -3.37 13.69 23.64
N VAL A 562 -4.09 13.58 22.51
CA VAL A 562 -5.44 12.98 22.46
C VAL A 562 -5.37 11.48 22.75
N ALA A 563 -4.44 10.77 22.11
CA ALA A 563 -4.20 9.36 22.38
C ALA A 563 -3.72 9.13 23.81
N PHE A 564 -2.83 9.99 24.32
CA PHE A 564 -2.35 9.95 25.69
C PHE A 564 -3.50 10.04 26.71
N ALA A 565 -4.40 11.01 26.53
CA ALA A 565 -5.57 11.15 27.39
C ALA A 565 -6.50 9.94 27.32
N ALA A 566 -6.78 9.44 26.10
CA ALA A 566 -7.67 8.32 25.87
C ALA A 566 -7.15 7.02 26.51
N ARG A 567 -5.86 6.71 26.34
CA ARG A 567 -5.20 5.52 26.86
C ARG A 567 -5.06 5.54 28.39
N LEU A 568 -4.75 6.71 28.96
CA LEU A 568 -4.76 6.88 30.41
C LEU A 568 -6.17 6.65 30.99
N MET A 569 -7.23 7.19 30.35
CA MET A 569 -8.62 6.96 30.79
C MET A 569 -9.03 5.50 30.65
N GLU A 570 -8.53 4.79 29.62
CA GLU A 570 -8.75 3.34 29.44
C GLU A 570 -8.10 2.53 30.58
N SER A 571 -6.96 3.00 31.09
CA SER A 571 -6.27 2.46 32.27
C SER A 571 -6.87 2.90 33.61
N GLY A 572 -7.98 3.66 33.59
CA GLY A 572 -8.72 4.08 34.80
C GLY A 572 -8.26 5.41 35.42
N VAL A 573 -7.35 6.13 34.76
CA VAL A 573 -6.88 7.44 35.21
C VAL A 573 -7.93 8.51 34.94
N GLN A 574 -8.19 9.37 35.94
CA GLN A 574 -8.99 10.57 35.77
C GLN A 574 -8.13 11.66 35.11
N VAL A 575 -8.58 12.14 33.96
CA VAL A 575 -7.84 13.07 33.11
C VAL A 575 -8.63 14.35 32.93
N ARG A 576 -7.96 15.50 32.98
CA ARG A 576 -8.52 16.82 32.69
C ARG A 576 -7.94 17.39 31.40
N ILE A 577 -8.66 18.31 30.80
CA ILE A 577 -8.22 19.12 29.67
C ILE A 577 -8.31 20.60 30.05
N ILE A 578 -7.34 21.38 29.58
CA ILE A 578 -7.30 22.83 29.78
C ILE A 578 -7.98 23.53 28.60
N ASP A 579 -9.05 24.28 28.80
CA ASP A 579 -9.77 24.98 27.71
C ASP A 579 -9.32 26.45 27.52
N LYS A 580 -8.45 26.95 28.39
CA LYS A 580 -7.83 28.28 28.30
C LYS A 580 -6.36 28.18 28.72
N ALA A 581 -5.46 28.71 27.89
CA ALA A 581 -4.02 28.70 28.18
C ALA A 581 -3.72 29.31 29.56
N THR A 582 -2.74 28.74 30.27
CA THR A 582 -2.29 29.20 31.60
C THR A 582 -0.79 29.00 31.79
N GLU A 583 -0.27 29.49 32.89
CA GLU A 583 1.10 29.23 33.34
C GLU A 583 1.05 28.78 34.81
N LEU A 584 1.53 27.55 35.07
CA LEU A 584 1.63 26.96 36.38
C LEU A 584 3.08 26.58 36.69
N SER A 585 3.59 26.93 37.85
CA SER A 585 4.98 26.64 38.25
C SER A 585 6.03 27.15 37.26
N GLY A 586 5.79 28.31 36.60
CA GLY A 586 6.67 28.82 35.53
C GLY A 586 6.66 28.01 34.25
N LYS A 587 5.70 27.10 34.06
CA LYS A 587 5.55 26.28 32.87
C LYS A 587 4.28 26.71 32.12
N SER A 588 4.45 27.15 30.88
CA SER A 588 3.32 27.50 29.99
C SER A 588 2.58 26.25 29.57
N LEU A 589 1.24 26.29 29.63
CA LEU A 589 0.31 25.24 29.24
C LEU A 589 -0.68 25.82 28.20
N SER A 590 -0.64 25.30 27.01
CA SER A 590 -1.52 25.73 25.91
C SER A 590 -2.95 25.23 26.11
N ARG A 591 -3.91 25.86 25.42
CA ARG A 591 -5.27 25.31 25.32
C ARG A 591 -5.22 23.91 24.71
N GLY A 592 -5.99 22.98 25.23
CA GLY A 592 -5.98 21.58 24.81
C GLY A 592 -4.97 20.72 25.55
N SER A 593 -4.11 21.30 26.42
CA SER A 593 -3.16 20.51 27.19
C SER A 593 -3.88 19.52 28.10
N VAL A 594 -3.38 18.29 28.12
CA VAL A 594 -3.83 17.22 28.99
C VAL A 594 -3.22 17.43 30.39
N PHE A 595 -4.03 17.29 31.43
CA PHE A 595 -3.65 17.54 32.80
C PHE A 595 -4.11 16.39 33.69
N VAL A 596 -3.18 15.79 34.40
CA VAL A 596 -3.41 14.67 35.34
C VAL A 596 -2.95 15.05 36.72
N THR A 597 -3.81 14.86 37.72
CA THR A 597 -3.48 15.24 39.13
C THR A 597 -3.46 14.02 40.03
N ALA A 598 -2.58 14.04 41.03
CA ALA A 598 -2.57 13.03 42.08
C ALA A 598 -3.89 13.03 42.89
N MET A 599 -4.49 14.22 43.10
CA MET A 599 -5.72 14.38 43.87
C MET A 599 -6.96 13.74 43.17
N ASP A 600 -7.03 13.79 41.86
CA ASP A 600 -8.11 13.13 41.11
C ASP A 600 -7.94 11.59 41.06
N ASN A 601 -6.73 11.10 41.34
CA ASN A 601 -6.33 9.69 41.21
C ASN A 601 -5.81 9.07 42.53
N PRO A 602 -6.44 9.28 43.70
CA PRO A 602 -5.89 8.89 45.00
C PRO A 602 -5.83 7.39 45.26
N LYS A 603 -6.38 6.57 44.35
CA LYS A 603 -6.41 5.10 44.44
C LYS A 603 -5.41 4.42 43.51
N LEU A 604 -4.64 5.20 42.76
CA LEU A 604 -3.66 4.68 41.78
C LEU A 604 -2.24 4.90 42.34
N ASP A 605 -1.71 3.89 43.01
CA ASP A 605 -0.35 3.92 43.59
C ASP A 605 0.74 3.96 42.47
N ASN A 606 0.41 3.53 41.24
CA ASN A 606 1.30 3.50 40.09
C ASN A 606 1.00 4.60 39.05
N LEU A 607 0.41 5.73 39.47
CA LEU A 607 -0.01 6.79 38.53
C LEU A 607 1.15 7.35 37.70
N THR A 608 2.30 7.58 38.30
CA THR A 608 3.50 8.07 37.59
C THR A 608 4.05 7.06 36.62
N ASP A 609 3.96 5.77 36.92
CA ASP A 609 4.40 4.71 35.99
C ASP A 609 3.50 4.64 34.73
N LEU A 610 2.18 4.79 34.92
CA LEU A 610 1.23 4.86 33.82
C LEU A 610 1.48 6.08 32.93
N ILE A 611 1.70 7.25 33.51
CA ILE A 611 2.02 8.49 32.79
C ILE A 611 3.32 8.32 32.01
N THR A 612 4.36 7.79 32.66
CA THR A 612 5.66 7.57 32.04
C THR A 612 5.55 6.59 30.85
N ALA A 613 4.94 5.43 31.07
CA ALA A 613 4.79 4.40 30.05
C ALA A 613 4.05 4.90 28.79
N GLU A 614 2.92 5.63 28.98
CA GLU A 614 2.18 6.17 27.85
C GLU A 614 2.91 7.35 27.16
N ALA A 615 3.64 8.17 27.92
CA ALA A 615 4.45 9.25 27.36
C ALA A 615 5.64 8.71 26.55
N GLU A 616 6.33 7.66 27.05
CA GLU A 616 7.40 6.97 26.33
C GLU A 616 6.88 6.33 25.05
N HIS A 617 5.76 5.61 25.15
CA HIS A 617 5.13 4.96 24.00
C HIS A 617 4.75 5.94 22.90
N LEU A 618 4.19 7.11 23.29
CA LEU A 618 3.75 8.14 22.37
C LEU A 618 4.84 9.19 22.06
N GLN A 619 6.05 9.04 22.62
CA GLN A 619 7.14 9.99 22.45
C GLN A 619 6.73 11.44 22.80
N LEU A 620 6.06 11.63 23.93
CA LEU A 620 5.53 12.90 24.40
C LEU A 620 6.35 13.48 25.55
N THR A 621 6.50 14.80 25.54
CA THR A 621 7.11 15.53 26.66
C THR A 621 6.09 15.74 27.78
N VAL A 622 6.46 15.34 29.01
CA VAL A 622 5.68 15.53 30.22
C VAL A 622 6.31 16.63 31.07
N LYS A 623 5.48 17.52 31.61
CA LYS A 623 5.88 18.60 32.50
C LYS A 623 5.32 18.33 33.90
N SER A 624 6.15 18.25 34.93
CA SER A 624 5.74 18.23 36.35
C SER A 624 5.23 19.59 36.78
N ILE A 625 4.15 19.63 37.55
CA ILE A 625 3.53 20.84 38.07
C ILE A 625 3.55 20.76 39.61
N GLY A 626 4.21 21.69 40.28
CA GLY A 626 4.35 21.76 41.72
C GLY A 626 3.38 22.72 42.39
N SER A 627 2.64 23.55 41.66
CA SER A 627 1.67 24.49 42.17
C SER A 627 0.49 24.65 41.23
N GLY A 628 -0.71 24.70 41.77
CA GLY A 628 -1.94 24.94 41.04
C GLY A 628 -2.29 26.42 40.83
N TYR A 629 -1.44 27.33 41.28
CA TYR A 629 -1.66 28.77 41.18
C TYR A 629 -1.22 29.33 39.84
N GLY A 630 -2.17 29.95 39.14
CA GLY A 630 -1.92 30.56 37.82
C GLY A 630 -1.17 31.89 37.94
N ALA A 631 -0.25 32.14 37.01
CA ALA A 631 0.52 33.37 37.01
C ALA A 631 -0.38 34.58 36.70
N GLY A 632 -0.40 35.57 37.60
CA GLY A 632 -1.20 36.79 37.43
C GLY A 632 -2.71 36.50 37.38
N ASP A 633 -3.39 36.87 36.27
CA ASP A 633 -4.82 36.65 36.03
C ASP A 633 -5.13 35.38 35.25
N LEU A 634 -4.15 34.47 35.08
CA LEU A 634 -4.32 33.22 34.37
C LEU A 634 -5.06 32.19 35.25
N PRO A 635 -5.75 31.21 34.59
CA PRO A 635 -6.52 30.20 35.34
C PRO A 635 -5.71 29.36 36.31
N ASP A 636 -6.20 29.22 37.52
CA ASP A 636 -5.77 28.23 38.50
C ASP A 636 -6.32 26.84 38.20
N TRP A 637 -5.62 25.77 38.57
CA TRP A 637 -6.01 24.38 38.23
C TRP A 637 -7.36 23.93 38.87
N GLY A 638 -7.77 24.52 39.95
CA GLY A 638 -9.07 24.26 40.58
C GLY A 638 -10.24 25.02 39.93
N GLY A 639 -9.97 25.87 38.94
CA GLY A 639 -10.98 26.66 38.24
C GLY A 639 -11.75 25.90 37.17
N SER A 640 -12.78 26.54 36.64
CA SER A 640 -13.67 25.93 35.61
C SER A 640 -12.99 25.63 34.27
N HIS A 641 -11.78 26.16 34.06
CA HIS A 641 -11.00 25.95 32.83
C HIS A 641 -10.26 24.61 32.79
N PHE A 642 -10.22 23.83 33.88
CA PHE A 642 -9.65 22.50 33.99
C PHE A 642 -10.77 21.45 34.02
N ARG A 643 -11.25 21.05 32.86
CA ARG A 643 -12.43 20.19 32.71
C ARG A 643 -12.07 18.72 32.82
N LEU A 644 -12.79 17.99 33.69
CA LEU A 644 -12.67 16.54 33.75
C LEU A 644 -13.24 15.91 32.46
N LEU A 645 -12.48 15.02 31.85
CA LEU A 645 -12.91 14.24 30.68
C LEU A 645 -13.75 13.03 31.12
N THR A 646 -14.64 12.63 30.24
CA THR A 646 -15.40 11.37 30.38
C THR A 646 -14.77 10.32 29.48
N ARG A 647 -14.48 9.13 30.03
CA ARG A 647 -13.91 8.04 29.25
C ARG A 647 -14.78 7.72 28.04
N PRO A 648 -14.23 7.66 26.82
CA PRO A 648 -14.97 7.29 25.64
C PRO A 648 -15.53 5.87 25.72
N GLN A 649 -16.79 5.70 25.32
CA GLN A 649 -17.46 4.42 25.11
C GLN A 649 -18.03 4.46 23.69
N ILE A 650 -17.27 3.91 22.73
CA ILE A 650 -17.48 4.15 21.30
C ILE A 650 -18.18 2.96 20.65
N ALA A 651 -19.22 3.26 19.86
CA ALA A 651 -19.74 2.36 18.84
C ALA A 651 -19.48 2.90 17.45
N ILE A 652 -19.10 2.04 16.51
CA ILE A 652 -18.97 2.33 15.08
C ILE A 652 -20.08 1.55 14.36
N LEU A 653 -20.93 2.24 13.59
CA LEU A 653 -21.89 1.56 12.73
C LEU A 653 -21.18 1.00 11.51
N SER A 654 -21.53 -0.23 11.11
CA SER A 654 -20.87 -0.94 10.02
C SER A 654 -21.84 -1.82 9.24
N GLN A 655 -21.34 -2.54 8.25
CA GLN A 655 -22.04 -3.46 7.35
C GLN A 655 -22.77 -2.76 6.19
N ALA A 656 -23.72 -3.45 5.57
CA ALA A 656 -24.42 -2.98 4.37
C ALA A 656 -25.01 -1.59 4.53
N GLY A 657 -24.75 -0.73 3.57
CA GLY A 657 -25.18 0.67 3.56
C GLY A 657 -24.10 1.66 3.95
N PHE A 658 -22.94 1.17 4.42
CA PHE A 658 -21.76 2.01 4.71
C PHE A 658 -20.59 1.69 3.77
N SER A 659 -19.83 2.73 3.44
CA SER A 659 -18.53 2.58 2.79
C SER A 659 -17.58 1.82 3.70
N SER A 660 -17.02 0.71 3.21
CA SER A 660 -16.03 -0.05 3.98
C SER A 660 -14.78 0.79 4.28
N TYR A 661 -14.39 1.70 3.39
CA TYR A 661 -13.26 2.62 3.59
C TYR A 661 -13.47 3.55 4.79
N ASP A 662 -14.67 4.11 4.93
CA ASP A 662 -15.00 5.04 6.03
C ASP A 662 -15.16 4.31 7.36
N VAL A 663 -15.73 3.10 7.34
CA VAL A 663 -15.74 2.21 8.51
C VAL A 663 -14.33 1.86 8.91
N GLY A 664 -13.49 1.45 7.96
CA GLY A 664 -12.12 1.03 8.19
C GLY A 664 -11.22 2.13 8.73
N SER A 665 -11.27 3.33 8.15
CA SER A 665 -10.50 4.48 8.62
C SER A 665 -10.91 4.91 10.04
N SER A 666 -12.21 4.89 10.35
CA SER A 666 -12.73 5.14 11.70
C SER A 666 -12.27 4.07 12.69
N TRP A 667 -12.36 2.81 12.29
CA TRP A 667 -11.91 1.68 13.10
C TRP A 667 -10.41 1.77 13.37
N TRP A 668 -9.60 1.94 12.33
CA TRP A 668 -8.14 2.05 12.45
C TRP A 668 -7.72 3.22 13.37
N ALA A 669 -8.34 4.39 13.20
CA ALA A 669 -8.03 5.55 14.02
C ALA A 669 -8.30 5.30 15.52
N ILE A 670 -9.41 4.64 15.87
CA ILE A 670 -9.78 4.36 17.25
C ILE A 670 -8.93 3.22 17.83
N ASP A 671 -8.76 2.15 17.08
CA ASP A 671 -8.08 0.94 17.54
C ASP A 671 -6.56 1.10 17.61
N THR A 672 -5.95 1.60 16.52
CA THR A 672 -4.49 1.70 16.42
C THR A 672 -3.93 3.03 16.86
N HIS A 673 -4.57 4.15 16.47
CA HIS A 673 -4.04 5.48 16.75
C HIS A 673 -4.38 5.95 18.16
N LEU A 674 -5.65 5.84 18.59
CA LEU A 674 -6.02 6.10 19.97
C LEU A 674 -5.66 4.94 20.90
N GLY A 675 -5.71 3.70 20.45
CA GLY A 675 -5.40 2.50 21.23
C GLY A 675 -6.46 2.19 22.31
N ILE A 676 -7.74 2.40 22.00
CA ILE A 676 -8.85 2.21 22.95
C ILE A 676 -9.91 1.27 22.42
N ARG A 677 -10.66 0.68 23.34
CA ARG A 677 -11.75 -0.25 23.02
C ARG A 677 -12.94 0.44 22.35
N HIS A 678 -13.55 -0.28 21.41
CA HIS A 678 -14.77 0.14 20.70
C HIS A 678 -15.63 -1.08 20.37
N SER A 679 -16.86 -0.86 19.91
CA SER A 679 -17.74 -1.90 19.39
C SER A 679 -18.14 -1.56 17.96
N GLN A 680 -18.02 -2.51 17.03
CA GLN A 680 -18.67 -2.40 15.72
C GLN A 680 -20.09 -2.97 15.82
N ILE A 681 -21.08 -2.22 15.35
CA ILE A 681 -22.49 -2.60 15.39
C ILE A 681 -23.02 -2.68 13.96
N ASP A 682 -23.51 -3.87 13.59
CA ASP A 682 -24.23 -4.07 12.36
C ASP A 682 -25.56 -3.29 12.39
N THR A 683 -25.80 -2.46 11.37
CA THR A 683 -27.02 -1.63 11.27
C THR A 683 -28.29 -2.45 11.25
N SER A 684 -28.28 -3.68 10.77
CA SER A 684 -29.43 -4.60 10.79
C SER A 684 -29.86 -4.94 12.23
N TYR A 685 -28.95 -4.84 13.20
CA TYR A 685 -29.22 -5.09 14.62
C TYR A 685 -29.45 -3.82 15.43
N LEU A 686 -29.38 -2.63 14.83
CA LEU A 686 -29.43 -1.35 15.54
C LEU A 686 -30.69 -1.20 16.43
N SER A 687 -31.85 -1.68 15.94
CA SER A 687 -33.11 -1.65 16.72
C SER A 687 -33.10 -2.54 17.97
N ARG A 688 -32.17 -3.48 18.09
CA ARG A 688 -32.01 -4.40 19.22
C ARG A 688 -30.82 -4.05 20.11
N ALA A 689 -29.93 -3.17 19.65
CA ALA A 689 -28.75 -2.75 20.39
C ALA A 689 -29.14 -1.81 21.54
N ASP A 690 -28.55 -2.02 22.71
CA ASP A 690 -28.67 -1.10 23.85
C ASP A 690 -27.66 0.05 23.71
N LEU A 691 -28.05 1.09 22.98
CA LEU A 691 -27.21 2.23 22.68
C LEU A 691 -26.84 3.07 23.92
N ARG A 692 -27.52 2.89 25.07
CA ARG A 692 -27.18 3.57 26.35
C ARG A 692 -25.82 3.17 26.90
N ARG A 693 -25.21 2.10 26.40
CA ARG A 693 -23.86 1.66 26.73
C ARG A 693 -22.77 2.56 26.18
N TYR A 694 -23.12 3.38 25.19
CA TYR A 694 -22.19 4.22 24.45
C TYR A 694 -22.46 5.70 24.71
N ASN A 695 -21.42 6.50 24.84
CA ASN A 695 -21.52 7.94 24.89
C ASN A 695 -21.11 8.60 23.55
N THR A 696 -20.59 7.80 22.63
CA THR A 696 -20.18 8.24 21.31
C THR A 696 -20.58 7.19 20.27
N ILE A 697 -21.27 7.62 19.20
CA ILE A 697 -21.61 6.76 18.06
C ILE A 697 -21.00 7.40 16.81
N VAL A 698 -20.11 6.64 16.16
CA VAL A 698 -19.51 7.00 14.88
C VAL A 698 -20.42 6.45 13.77
N ILE A 699 -20.85 7.32 12.90
CA ILE A 699 -21.69 7.02 11.73
C ILE A 699 -20.83 7.30 10.50
N PRO A 700 -20.17 6.29 9.92
CA PRO A 700 -19.42 6.45 8.67
C PRO A 700 -20.33 6.82 7.50
N ASN A 701 -19.73 7.22 6.36
CA ASN A 701 -20.50 7.56 5.16
C ASN A 701 -21.04 6.32 4.45
#